data_94f40f3a6c939848746fd6c0316d110b
#
_entry.id   94f40f3a6c939848746fd6c0316d110b
#
_cell.length_a   1.000
_cell.length_b   1.000
_cell.length_c   1.000
_cell.angle_alpha   90.00
_cell.angle_beta   90.00
_cell.angle_gamma   90.00
#
_symmetry.space_group_name_H-M   'P 1'
#
loop_
_entity.id
_entity.type
_entity.pdbx_description
1 polymer ?
#
loop_
_entity_poly.entity_id
_entity_poly.type
_entity_poly.pdbx_seq_one_letter_code
_entity_poly.pdbx_strand_id
1 'polypeptide(L)'
;MGRAMKKSTLSLLLSIALIVPTYSSEAAENYGALFQPVARGDLSTQSTYFVMTDRFADGNPLNNGDGYDPTNIGYWHGGDFQGLTEKLPYIADLGVSAIWITPPFKQQSIQGNSSAYHGYWALDFMAVDPHLGTEADFKKLIATAHSMGLKIFVDVVANHTADVIQYANGKPYLPAGKEKIKNPAFLNDINNYHNAGDSTFEGESALVGDFFGLDDLATEKPVVVQGFIDIWSYWIKEFDIDGFRIDTFKHVNPEFWKAVIPAIQKVAAAQGKKSFPIFGEVADGSPQTLSTYVAGGQTPSVLDFGFNDQVSRFVGRFGMADRLATLFNADDLYTTSRTSAYGLATFLGNHDIGRIGSIIYSGAADRDAALRKAILAQSMLLLLRGGPVIYYGDEKGMAGSGGDKLARQDMFATQVESWKWEARIGSDPIGEGNSFDSVSPIADEIKALQKIIVNNPALRSGTQQTLLAQGQVYVASRYADKQEYLVAFNAADESKTVSVKPITNQGSWNRLAGNCTSTGNIEIAISPNSFCLLKATTLITKSSTSKVSNLKFSSSNDSPLWKQLSVTVNSPGYNSVTFLAREPKGKWKSLGTADRMTFETNVTPGNLYRVFLQPEQFKKNAKLEFIAILKNSDGKILTSKVATGVNK
;
A
#
# COMPACT_ATOMS: atom_id res chain seq x y z
N MET A 1 -40.04 54.97 -92.47
CA MET A 1 -39.25 55.32 -91.30
C MET A 1 -40.15 55.10 -90.10
N GLY A 2 -39.97 54.07 -89.38
CA GLY A 2 -40.78 53.77 -88.22
C GLY A 2 -40.18 52.68 -87.37
N ARG A 3 -39.79 52.99 -86.24
CA ARG A 3 -39.14 52.09 -85.23
C ARG A 3 -40.23 51.37 -84.43
N ALA A 4 -40.15 50.06 -84.39
CA ALA A 4 -40.97 49.18 -83.58
C ALA A 4 -40.47 49.15 -82.10
N MET A 5 -41.41 49.36 -81.18
CA MET A 5 -41.12 49.12 -79.71
C MET A 5 -41.47 47.69 -79.36
N LYS A 6 -40.52 46.97 -78.80
CA LYS A 6 -40.71 45.65 -78.18
C LYS A 6 -41.22 45.84 -76.75
N LYS A 7 -42.34 45.20 -76.41
CA LYS A 7 -42.79 45.01 -75.03
C LYS A 7 -41.98 43.84 -74.38
N SER A 8 -41.34 44.08 -73.29
CA SER A 8 -40.75 43.04 -72.50
C SER A 8 -41.67 42.65 -71.34
N THR A 9 -42.06 41.38 -71.30
CA THR A 9 -42.83 40.76 -70.22
C THR A 9 -41.87 40.36 -69.09
N LEU A 10 -42.09 40.88 -67.92
CA LEU A 10 -41.31 40.57 -66.72
C LEU A 10 -41.98 39.36 -66.05
N SER A 11 -41.31 38.20 -66.07
CA SER A 11 -41.70 36.99 -65.33
C SER A 11 -41.10 37.02 -63.95
N LEU A 12 -41.93 37.09 -62.94
CA LEU A 12 -41.49 37.01 -61.50
C LEU A 12 -41.31 35.54 -61.12
N LEU A 13 -40.09 35.08 -61.00
CA LEU A 13 -39.75 33.76 -60.44
C LEU A 13 -39.71 33.86 -58.93
N LEU A 14 -40.67 33.23 -58.26
CA LEU A 14 -40.68 33.05 -56.81
C LEU A 14 -39.72 31.91 -56.45
N SER A 15 -38.55 32.23 -55.93
CA SER A 15 -37.59 31.25 -55.38
C SER A 15 -37.99 30.83 -53.95
N ILE A 16 -38.58 29.66 -53.81
CA ILE A 16 -38.80 29.03 -52.51
C ILE A 16 -37.47 28.52 -52.04
N ALA A 17 -36.84 29.20 -51.05
CA ALA A 17 -35.67 28.70 -50.35
C ALA A 17 -36.12 27.57 -49.40
N LEU A 18 -35.81 26.31 -49.75
CA LEU A 18 -35.86 25.19 -48.84
C LEU A 18 -34.80 25.41 -47.77
N ILE A 19 -35.22 25.80 -46.55
CA ILE A 19 -34.38 25.75 -45.37
C ILE A 19 -34.22 24.27 -45.02
N VAL A 20 -33.13 23.65 -45.46
CA VAL A 20 -32.65 22.37 -44.95
C VAL A 20 -32.05 22.66 -43.57
N PRO A 21 -32.57 22.08 -42.49
CA PRO A 21 -31.94 22.23 -41.21
C PRO A 21 -30.55 21.56 -41.30
N THR A 22 -29.51 22.38 -41.26
CA THR A 22 -28.14 21.87 -41.03
C THR A 22 -28.10 21.28 -39.63
N TYR A 23 -28.25 19.97 -39.54
CA TYR A 23 -27.79 19.26 -38.36
C TYR A 23 -26.29 19.56 -38.24
N SER A 24 -25.94 20.41 -37.29
CA SER A 24 -24.55 20.51 -36.83
C SER A 24 -24.13 19.11 -36.41
N SER A 25 -23.26 18.48 -37.16
CA SER A 25 -22.57 17.30 -36.67
C SER A 25 -21.84 17.73 -35.39
N GLU A 26 -22.33 17.32 -34.23
CA GLU A 26 -21.52 17.36 -33.00
C GLU A 26 -20.20 16.74 -33.39
N ALA A 27 -19.13 17.50 -33.24
CA ALA A 27 -17.78 17.01 -33.47
C ALA A 27 -17.62 15.74 -32.65
N ALA A 28 -17.28 14.62 -33.29
CA ALA A 28 -17.13 13.35 -32.62
C ALA A 28 -16.16 13.54 -31.43
N GLU A 29 -16.66 13.32 -30.23
CA GLU A 29 -15.90 13.52 -28.99
C GLU A 29 -14.60 12.71 -29.08
N ASN A 30 -13.43 13.34 -28.93
CA ASN A 30 -12.13 12.65 -28.98
C ASN A 30 -11.90 11.90 -27.66
N TYR A 31 -12.55 10.77 -27.51
CA TYR A 31 -12.42 9.93 -26.32
C TYR A 31 -10.99 9.44 -26.06
N GLY A 32 -10.14 9.36 -27.09
CA GLY A 32 -8.74 8.98 -26.93
C GLY A 32 -7.95 9.94 -26.02
N ALA A 33 -8.29 11.22 -26.06
CA ALA A 33 -7.69 12.25 -25.21
C ALA A 33 -8.11 12.13 -23.72
N LEU A 34 -9.17 11.38 -23.43
CA LEU A 34 -9.68 11.15 -22.07
C LEU A 34 -9.14 9.87 -21.43
N PHE A 35 -8.38 9.06 -22.17
CA PHE A 35 -7.72 7.88 -21.62
C PHE A 35 -6.70 8.28 -20.57
N GLN A 36 -6.70 7.59 -19.42
CA GLN A 36 -5.74 7.79 -18.34
C GLN A 36 -4.98 6.50 -18.06
N PRO A 37 -3.68 6.56 -17.74
CA PRO A 37 -2.96 5.39 -17.25
C PRO A 37 -3.49 4.98 -15.86
N VAL A 38 -3.19 3.76 -15.46
CA VAL A 38 -3.48 3.29 -14.09
C VAL A 38 -2.68 4.11 -13.09
N ALA A 39 -3.35 4.56 -12.03
CA ALA A 39 -2.69 5.20 -10.90
C ALA A 39 -1.89 4.14 -10.13
N ARG A 40 -0.55 4.26 -10.09
CA ARG A 40 0.30 3.29 -9.41
C ARG A 40 0.49 3.60 -7.92
N GLY A 41 0.35 4.87 -7.52
CA GLY A 41 0.64 5.33 -6.16
C GLY A 41 2.15 5.39 -5.85
N ASP A 42 2.51 6.21 -4.89
CA ASP A 42 3.91 6.52 -4.59
C ASP A 42 4.71 5.32 -4.05
N LEU A 43 4.05 4.43 -3.30
CA LEU A 43 4.69 3.23 -2.75
C LEU A 43 4.99 2.15 -3.80
N SER A 44 4.33 2.16 -4.96
CA SER A 44 4.50 1.13 -5.99
C SER A 44 5.94 0.99 -6.50
N THR A 45 6.75 2.01 -6.34
CA THR A 45 8.16 2.04 -6.75
C THR A 45 9.13 1.89 -5.58
N GLN A 46 8.62 1.84 -4.35
CA GLN A 46 9.43 1.73 -3.14
C GLN A 46 9.56 0.27 -2.68
N SER A 47 10.64 -0.01 -1.98
CA SER A 47 10.84 -1.16 -1.13
C SER A 47 11.32 -0.62 0.22
N THR A 48 10.56 -0.89 1.26
CA THR A 48 10.73 -0.24 2.57
C THR A 48 11.28 -1.25 3.59
N TYR A 49 12.20 -0.80 4.42
CA TYR A 49 12.66 -1.55 5.59
C TYR A 49 12.12 -0.87 6.85
N PHE A 50 11.33 -1.58 7.64
CA PHE A 50 10.72 -1.05 8.85
C PHE A 50 11.62 -1.33 10.06
N VAL A 51 12.02 -0.27 10.76
CA VAL A 51 12.91 -0.30 11.91
C VAL A 51 12.18 0.18 13.17
N MET A 52 12.21 -0.62 14.22
CA MET A 52 11.97 -0.13 15.58
C MET A 52 13.29 0.41 16.12
N THR A 53 13.40 1.74 16.25
CA THR A 53 14.69 2.42 16.50
C THR A 53 15.37 1.91 17.77
N ASP A 54 14.64 1.81 18.89
CA ASP A 54 15.15 1.33 20.17
C ASP A 54 15.75 -0.08 20.12
N ARG A 55 15.31 -0.93 19.19
CA ARG A 55 15.70 -2.35 19.10
C ARG A 55 16.72 -2.61 17.99
N PHE A 56 17.17 -1.56 17.29
CA PHE A 56 17.99 -1.75 16.10
C PHE A 56 19.48 -1.63 16.37
N ALA A 57 19.96 -0.50 16.88
CA ALA A 57 21.37 -0.31 17.21
C ALA A 57 21.54 0.82 18.23
N ASP A 58 22.28 0.57 19.32
CA ASP A 58 22.71 1.57 20.30
C ASP A 58 24.04 2.19 19.83
N GLY A 59 24.02 3.44 19.45
CA GLY A 59 25.20 4.20 19.02
C GLY A 59 25.73 5.16 20.08
N ASN A 60 24.91 5.47 21.09
CA ASN A 60 25.27 6.40 22.16
C ASN A 60 24.68 5.98 23.51
N PRO A 61 25.35 5.13 24.28
CA PRO A 61 24.81 4.65 25.56
C PRO A 61 24.62 5.75 26.63
N LEU A 62 25.00 7.00 26.34
CA LEU A 62 24.79 8.13 27.26
C LEU A 62 23.38 8.72 27.18
N ASN A 63 22.61 8.40 26.15
CA ASN A 63 21.23 8.89 25.98
C ASN A 63 20.16 7.88 26.43
N ASN A 64 20.53 6.71 26.94
CA ASN A 64 19.59 5.63 27.31
C ASN A 64 18.56 6.02 28.39
N GLY A 65 18.87 7.00 29.24
CA GLY A 65 17.91 7.72 30.08
C GLY A 65 17.14 6.90 31.11
N ASP A 66 16.00 7.45 31.53
CA ASP A 66 15.08 6.78 32.47
C ASP A 66 14.25 5.69 31.76
N GLY A 67 13.94 4.62 32.49
CA GLY A 67 13.27 3.46 31.90
C GLY A 67 14.15 2.58 31.02
N TYR A 68 15.49 2.75 31.06
CA TYR A 68 16.43 1.85 30.44
C TYR A 68 16.58 0.56 31.28
N ASP A 69 16.17 -0.55 30.69
CA ASP A 69 16.34 -1.90 31.25
C ASP A 69 16.39 -2.92 30.09
N PRO A 70 17.56 -3.13 29.48
CA PRO A 70 17.71 -4.00 28.31
C PRO A 70 17.49 -5.49 28.60
N THR A 71 17.26 -5.86 29.87
CA THR A 71 16.90 -7.24 30.26
C THR A 71 15.39 -7.49 30.20
N ASN A 72 14.57 -6.42 30.10
CA ASN A 72 13.12 -6.47 30.17
C ASN A 72 12.50 -6.05 28.84
N ILE A 73 11.79 -6.95 28.19
CA ILE A 73 11.16 -6.75 26.87
C ILE A 73 10.22 -5.54 26.76
N GLY A 74 9.77 -5.00 27.88
CA GLY A 74 8.85 -3.85 27.96
C GLY A 74 9.53 -2.51 28.23
N TYR A 75 10.85 -2.44 28.24
CA TYR A 75 11.61 -1.25 28.60
C TYR A 75 12.56 -0.82 27.47
N TRP A 76 13.17 0.39 27.59
CA TRP A 76 14.16 0.87 26.64
C TRP A 76 15.39 -0.03 26.62
N HIS A 77 15.90 -0.33 25.42
CA HIS A 77 17.12 -1.13 25.21
C HIS A 77 18.29 -0.30 24.65
N GLY A 78 18.03 0.97 24.29
CA GLY A 78 19.06 1.95 23.96
C GLY A 78 19.33 2.15 22.47
N GLY A 79 18.60 1.52 21.56
CA GLY A 79 18.75 1.82 20.14
C GLY A 79 18.36 3.27 19.83
N ASP A 80 19.18 3.96 19.00
CA ASP A 80 19.08 5.39 18.77
C ASP A 80 19.39 5.82 17.32
N PHE A 81 19.30 7.11 17.02
CA PHE A 81 19.57 7.65 15.69
C PHE A 81 21.04 7.56 15.30
N GLN A 82 21.96 7.61 16.25
CA GLN A 82 23.37 7.42 15.96
C GLN A 82 23.65 5.98 15.53
N GLY A 83 23.14 5.00 16.27
CA GLY A 83 23.27 3.58 15.94
C GLY A 83 22.58 3.24 14.62
N LEU A 84 21.38 3.76 14.38
CA LEU A 84 20.70 3.60 13.10
C LEU A 84 21.49 4.23 11.95
N THR A 85 22.10 5.40 12.15
CA THR A 85 22.96 6.05 11.14
C THR A 85 24.18 5.18 10.80
N GLU A 86 24.80 4.56 11.79
CA GLU A 86 25.94 3.66 11.60
C GLU A 86 25.56 2.37 10.85
N LYS A 87 24.29 1.94 10.94
CA LYS A 87 23.76 0.75 10.27
C LYS A 87 23.06 1.04 8.92
N LEU A 88 23.02 2.29 8.45
CA LEU A 88 22.48 2.59 7.11
C LEU A 88 23.17 1.81 5.98
N PRO A 89 24.50 1.57 5.97
CA PRO A 89 25.13 0.74 4.95
C PRO A 89 24.58 -0.69 4.91
N TYR A 90 24.28 -1.29 6.07
CA TYR A 90 23.64 -2.60 6.16
C TYR A 90 22.25 -2.61 5.49
N ILE A 91 21.44 -1.59 5.80
CA ILE A 91 20.09 -1.46 5.23
C ILE A 91 20.16 -1.23 3.72
N ALA A 92 21.05 -0.36 3.26
CA ALA A 92 21.26 -0.09 1.84
C ALA A 92 21.70 -1.35 1.06
N ASP A 93 22.53 -2.20 1.66
CA ASP A 93 23.00 -3.46 1.05
C ASP A 93 21.85 -4.48 0.84
N LEU A 94 20.73 -4.37 1.57
CA LEU A 94 19.52 -5.15 1.30
C LEU A 94 18.82 -4.74 -0.01
N GLY A 95 19.20 -3.60 -0.61
CA GLY A 95 18.63 -3.09 -1.85
C GLY A 95 17.26 -2.42 -1.70
N VAL A 96 16.89 -2.03 -0.49
CA VAL A 96 15.67 -1.24 -0.23
C VAL A 96 15.86 0.22 -0.63
N SER A 97 14.77 0.96 -0.80
CA SER A 97 14.78 2.36 -1.22
C SER A 97 14.27 3.33 -0.14
N ALA A 98 13.71 2.80 0.93
CA ALA A 98 13.17 3.60 2.03
C ALA A 98 13.32 2.87 3.37
N ILE A 99 13.33 3.65 4.44
CA ILE A 99 13.30 3.18 5.82
C ILE A 99 12.06 3.79 6.48
N TRP A 100 11.24 2.97 7.13
CA TRP A 100 10.19 3.43 8.03
C TRP A 100 10.70 3.24 9.47
N ILE A 101 10.67 4.31 10.28
CA ILE A 101 11.05 4.31 11.69
C ILE A 101 9.83 4.52 12.59
N THR A 102 9.85 3.94 13.78
CA THR A 102 8.85 4.21 14.85
C THR A 102 8.81 5.70 15.22
N PRO A 103 7.71 6.21 15.86
CA PRO A 103 7.57 7.63 16.12
C PRO A 103 8.75 8.23 16.89
N PRO A 104 9.35 9.33 16.38
CA PRO A 104 10.53 9.95 16.98
C PRO A 104 10.20 11.02 18.03
N PHE A 105 8.92 11.29 18.30
CA PHE A 105 8.45 12.35 19.18
C PHE A 105 8.84 12.10 20.64
N LYS A 106 8.97 13.18 21.44
CA LYS A 106 9.24 13.04 22.87
C LYS A 106 8.08 12.39 23.60
N GLN A 107 8.39 11.32 24.31
CA GLN A 107 7.44 10.42 24.96
C GLN A 107 7.26 10.72 26.45
N GLN A 108 6.19 10.18 27.02
CA GLN A 108 6.14 9.89 28.44
C GLN A 108 6.97 8.61 28.67
N SER A 109 8.16 8.75 29.19
CA SER A 109 9.17 7.66 29.24
C SER A 109 8.65 6.38 29.87
N ILE A 110 7.82 6.47 30.93
CA ILE A 110 7.28 5.33 31.68
C ILE A 110 5.78 5.51 31.87
N GLN A 111 4.99 4.49 31.56
CA GLN A 111 3.58 4.33 31.92
C GLN A 111 3.35 2.95 32.53
N GLY A 112 2.77 2.91 33.73
CA GLY A 112 2.57 1.66 34.46
C GLY A 112 3.89 0.92 34.68
N ASN A 113 4.01 -0.29 34.14
CA ASN A 113 5.17 -1.15 34.23
C ASN A 113 5.85 -1.38 32.86
N SER A 114 5.82 -0.38 32.01
CA SER A 114 6.48 -0.40 30.69
C SER A 114 7.05 0.97 30.36
N SER A 115 8.03 1.03 29.45
CA SER A 115 8.55 2.28 28.91
C SER A 115 8.08 2.53 27.48
N ALA A 116 8.25 3.77 27.00
CA ALA A 116 7.73 4.25 25.72
C ALA A 116 8.68 3.94 24.53
N TYR A 117 9.51 2.91 24.63
CA TYR A 117 10.50 2.53 23.62
C TYR A 117 9.92 2.37 22.20
N HIS A 118 8.61 2.14 22.09
CA HIS A 118 7.89 1.98 20.84
C HIS A 118 7.49 3.31 20.17
N GLY A 119 7.47 4.43 20.94
CA GLY A 119 7.20 5.77 20.38
C GLY A 119 5.73 6.20 20.34
N TYR A 120 4.78 5.45 20.92
CA TYR A 120 3.34 5.74 20.80
C TYR A 120 2.72 6.46 22.00
N TRP A 121 3.52 6.94 22.99
CA TRP A 121 3.07 7.70 24.15
C TRP A 121 3.56 9.15 24.10
N ALA A 122 3.27 9.83 22.99
CA ALA A 122 3.79 11.16 22.73
C ALA A 122 3.24 12.22 23.69
N LEU A 123 4.14 13.04 24.25
CA LEU A 123 3.85 14.24 25.03
C LEU A 123 4.18 15.52 24.25
N ASP A 124 5.35 15.56 23.62
CA ASP A 124 5.80 16.70 22.84
C ASP A 124 5.98 16.29 21.38
N PHE A 125 5.03 16.69 20.55
CA PHE A 125 5.02 16.41 19.12
C PHE A 125 5.95 17.30 18.30
N MET A 126 6.62 18.28 18.94
CA MET A 126 7.51 19.22 18.28
C MET A 126 8.99 18.96 18.59
N ALA A 127 9.29 18.00 19.46
CA ALA A 127 10.64 17.64 19.89
C ALA A 127 10.94 16.17 19.64
N VAL A 128 12.21 15.88 19.37
CA VAL A 128 12.74 14.52 19.31
C VAL A 128 12.84 13.93 20.72
N ASP A 129 12.59 12.62 20.86
CA ASP A 129 12.77 11.93 22.15
C ASP A 129 14.25 11.84 22.51
N PRO A 130 14.64 12.24 23.73
CA PRO A 130 16.05 12.24 24.15
C PRO A 130 16.68 10.85 24.21
N HIS A 131 15.90 9.75 24.37
CA HIS A 131 16.43 8.38 24.29
C HIS A 131 16.87 8.03 22.86
N LEU A 132 16.28 8.65 21.85
CA LEU A 132 16.64 8.43 20.45
C LEU A 132 17.75 9.36 19.98
N GLY A 133 18.08 10.42 20.76
CA GLY A 133 19.11 11.40 20.43
C GLY A 133 18.60 12.83 20.37
N THR A 134 19.35 13.69 19.68
CA THR A 134 19.04 15.09 19.49
C THR A 134 18.42 15.34 18.10
N GLU A 135 17.85 16.54 17.89
CA GLU A 135 17.44 16.99 16.54
C GLU A 135 18.60 16.97 15.54
N ALA A 136 19.83 17.26 16.01
CA ALA A 136 21.02 17.21 15.16
C ALA A 136 21.34 15.77 14.73
N ASP A 137 21.17 14.79 15.62
CA ASP A 137 21.34 13.38 15.28
C ASP A 137 20.29 12.89 14.29
N PHE A 138 19.03 13.33 14.46
CA PHE A 138 17.96 13.01 13.52
C PHE A 138 18.19 13.63 12.15
N LYS A 139 18.61 14.91 12.08
CA LYS A 139 19.00 15.56 10.81
C LYS A 139 20.18 14.85 10.15
N LYS A 140 21.15 14.39 10.94
CA LYS A 140 22.31 13.62 10.45
C LYS A 140 21.87 12.26 9.87
N LEU A 141 20.98 11.55 10.54
CA LEU A 141 20.40 10.31 10.05
C LEU A 141 19.76 10.52 8.67
N ILE A 142 18.88 11.51 8.53
CA ILE A 142 18.17 11.79 7.27
C ILE A 142 19.15 12.19 6.15
N ALA A 143 20.07 13.11 6.43
CA ALA A 143 21.06 13.54 5.44
C ALA A 143 21.96 12.38 4.98
N THR A 144 22.35 11.49 5.90
CA THR A 144 23.16 10.31 5.56
C THR A 144 22.36 9.32 4.74
N ALA A 145 21.09 9.05 5.11
CA ALA A 145 20.19 8.20 4.35
C ALA A 145 20.00 8.73 2.91
N HIS A 146 19.73 10.03 2.76
CA HIS A 146 19.60 10.68 1.45
C HIS A 146 20.87 10.57 0.61
N SER A 147 22.05 10.71 1.21
CA SER A 147 23.33 10.55 0.50
C SER A 147 23.53 9.14 -0.07
N MET A 148 22.85 8.15 0.49
CA MET A 148 22.84 6.75 0.06
C MET A 148 21.63 6.41 -0.84
N GLY A 149 20.78 7.39 -1.17
CA GLY A 149 19.57 7.20 -1.97
C GLY A 149 18.40 6.57 -1.20
N LEU A 150 18.48 6.51 0.12
CA LEU A 150 17.42 6.01 0.99
C LEU A 150 16.49 7.14 1.42
N LYS A 151 15.19 6.90 1.44
CA LYS A 151 14.15 7.79 1.98
C LYS A 151 13.87 7.44 3.44
N ILE A 152 13.42 8.43 4.22
CA ILE A 152 12.96 8.21 5.58
C ILE A 152 11.46 8.49 5.69
N PHE A 153 10.69 7.46 6.04
CA PHE A 153 9.28 7.56 6.40
C PHE A 153 9.16 7.54 7.91
N VAL A 154 8.44 8.50 8.46
CA VAL A 154 8.23 8.65 9.90
C VAL A 154 6.86 8.11 10.27
N ASP A 155 6.82 7.31 11.34
CA ASP A 155 5.57 6.92 11.96
C ASP A 155 5.00 8.09 12.75
N VAL A 156 3.70 8.37 12.60
CA VAL A 156 3.02 9.49 13.24
C VAL A 156 1.69 9.06 13.85
N VAL A 157 1.36 9.66 14.97
CA VAL A 157 0.12 9.42 15.71
C VAL A 157 -0.74 10.67 15.67
N ALA A 158 -2.05 10.52 15.47
CA ALA A 158 -3.01 11.62 15.55
C ALA A 158 -4.24 11.29 16.40
N ASN A 159 -4.44 10.02 16.71
CA ASN A 159 -5.58 9.55 17.49
C ASN A 159 -5.50 9.98 18.96
N HIS A 160 -4.33 9.85 19.57
CA HIS A 160 -4.14 9.97 21.00
C HIS A 160 -2.82 10.65 21.38
N THR A 161 -2.72 11.00 22.65
CA THR A 161 -1.48 11.38 23.33
C THR A 161 -1.18 10.38 24.44
N ALA A 162 -0.06 10.56 25.17
CA ALA A 162 0.21 9.80 26.40
C ALA A 162 -0.97 9.94 27.40
N ASP A 163 -1.16 8.91 28.25
CA ASP A 163 -2.14 8.88 29.34
C ASP A 163 -1.78 9.92 30.43
N VAL A 164 -2.45 11.04 30.40
CA VAL A 164 -2.28 12.17 31.33
C VAL A 164 -3.59 12.56 32.00
N ILE A 165 -4.71 12.49 31.25
CA ILE A 165 -6.03 12.83 31.74
C ILE A 165 -6.52 11.72 32.65
N GLN A 166 -6.94 12.10 33.85
CA GLN A 166 -7.45 11.17 34.85
C GLN A 166 -8.96 11.41 35.07
N TYR A 167 -9.66 10.41 35.60
CA TYR A 167 -11.10 10.48 35.87
C TYR A 167 -11.40 10.39 37.35
N ALA A 168 -12.18 11.35 37.90
CA ALA A 168 -12.71 11.32 39.26
C ALA A 168 -14.22 11.43 39.20
N ASN A 169 -14.92 10.42 39.73
CA ASN A 169 -16.40 10.35 39.68
C ASN A 169 -16.95 10.52 38.24
N GLY A 170 -16.27 9.93 37.25
CA GLY A 170 -16.65 10.02 35.85
C GLY A 170 -16.37 11.37 35.18
N LYS A 171 -15.65 12.28 35.84
CA LYS A 171 -15.25 13.58 35.25
C LYS A 171 -13.77 13.60 34.96
N PRO A 172 -13.36 14.02 33.74
CA PRO A 172 -11.96 14.14 33.38
C PRO A 172 -11.31 15.32 34.11
N TYR A 173 -10.05 15.18 34.48
CA TYR A 173 -9.23 16.24 35.04
C TYR A 173 -7.74 16.04 34.69
N LEU A 174 -6.97 17.12 34.71
CA LEU A 174 -5.50 17.07 34.64
C LEU A 174 -4.94 17.07 36.07
N PRO A 175 -4.10 16.09 36.43
CA PRO A 175 -3.43 16.08 37.72
C PRO A 175 -2.56 17.32 37.94
N ALA A 176 -2.45 17.75 39.21
CA ALA A 176 -1.62 18.91 39.57
C ALA A 176 -0.17 18.76 39.04
N GLY A 177 0.33 19.79 38.37
CA GLY A 177 1.65 19.81 37.74
C GLY A 177 1.72 19.16 36.35
N LYS A 178 0.59 18.63 35.87
CA LYS A 178 0.48 18.02 34.53
C LYS A 178 -0.23 18.91 33.49
N GLU A 179 -0.66 20.12 33.88
CA GLU A 179 -1.54 21.00 33.09
C GLU A 179 -0.88 21.56 31.83
N LYS A 180 0.46 21.47 31.72
CA LYS A 180 1.25 22.05 30.62
C LYS A 180 2.37 21.13 30.13
N ILE A 181 2.21 19.82 30.29
CA ILE A 181 3.30 18.89 29.93
C ILE A 181 3.28 18.46 28.47
N LYS A 182 2.16 18.72 27.78
CA LYS A 182 2.02 18.41 26.35
C LYS A 182 2.40 19.60 25.47
N ASN A 183 2.95 19.36 24.31
CA ASN A 183 3.32 20.37 23.33
C ASN A 183 2.95 19.90 21.91
N PRO A 184 2.30 20.71 21.08
CA PRO A 184 1.91 22.15 21.25
C PRO A 184 0.82 22.39 22.30
N ALA A 185 0.67 23.69 22.68
CA ALA A 185 -0.18 24.12 23.79
C ALA A 185 -1.66 23.69 23.70
N PHE A 186 -2.22 23.53 22.49
CA PHE A 186 -3.61 23.08 22.31
C PHE A 186 -3.85 21.67 22.88
N LEU A 187 -2.81 20.85 22.99
CA LEU A 187 -2.88 19.49 23.57
C LEU A 187 -3.05 19.51 25.11
N ASN A 188 -2.89 20.66 25.76
CA ASN A 188 -3.12 20.81 27.20
C ASN A 188 -4.56 21.23 27.53
N ASP A 189 -5.39 21.53 26.53
CA ASP A 189 -6.80 21.83 26.76
C ASP A 189 -7.61 20.52 26.77
N ILE A 190 -8.09 20.14 27.94
CA ILE A 190 -8.87 18.92 28.16
C ILE A 190 -10.14 18.85 27.28
N ASN A 191 -10.65 20.03 26.84
CA ASN A 191 -11.78 20.06 25.92
C ASN A 191 -11.42 19.61 24.51
N ASN A 192 -10.15 19.46 24.16
CA ASN A 192 -9.71 18.94 22.86
C ASN A 192 -9.65 17.41 22.82
N TYR A 193 -10.17 16.76 23.85
CA TYR A 193 -10.29 15.30 23.96
C TYR A 193 -11.76 14.90 24.07
N HIS A 194 -12.08 13.66 23.69
CA HIS A 194 -13.45 13.14 23.80
C HIS A 194 -13.83 12.87 25.25
N ASN A 195 -12.87 12.44 26.07
CA ASN A 195 -13.07 12.15 27.50
C ASN A 195 -14.21 11.14 27.74
N ALA A 196 -14.30 10.12 26.92
CA ALA A 196 -15.35 9.10 26.98
C ALA A 196 -14.97 7.85 27.80
N GLY A 197 -13.73 7.83 28.34
CA GLY A 197 -13.13 6.64 28.96
C GLY A 197 -12.69 5.60 27.94
N ASP A 198 -12.27 4.42 28.41
CA ASP A 198 -11.66 3.38 27.57
C ASP A 198 -12.52 2.93 26.40
N SER A 199 -11.91 2.78 25.24
CA SER A 199 -12.54 2.26 24.04
C SER A 199 -12.92 0.79 24.17
N THR A 200 -14.11 0.45 23.68
CA THR A 200 -14.51 -0.95 23.45
C THR A 200 -14.05 -1.47 22.06
N PHE A 201 -13.43 -0.62 21.25
CA PHE A 201 -13.00 -0.90 19.87
C PHE A 201 -14.13 -1.23 18.89
N GLU A 202 -15.39 -0.99 19.27
CA GLU A 202 -16.58 -1.25 18.46
C GLU A 202 -17.43 0.01 18.27
N GLY A 203 -18.04 0.14 17.10
CA GLY A 203 -18.98 1.22 16.79
C GLY A 203 -18.40 2.62 17.01
N GLU A 204 -19.18 3.49 17.66
CA GLU A 204 -18.79 4.87 17.97
C GLU A 204 -17.64 4.91 18.99
N SER A 205 -17.58 3.97 19.94
CA SER A 205 -16.52 3.89 20.94
C SER A 205 -15.12 3.72 20.33
N ALA A 206 -15.05 3.15 19.12
CA ALA A 206 -13.78 3.05 18.40
C ALA A 206 -13.25 4.41 17.89
N LEU A 207 -14.08 5.46 17.88
CA LEU A 207 -13.73 6.81 17.41
C LEU A 207 -13.61 7.84 18.55
N VAL A 208 -14.14 7.53 19.74
CA VAL A 208 -14.24 8.51 20.83
C VAL A 208 -13.70 7.99 22.16
N GLY A 209 -13.26 6.74 22.23
CA GLY A 209 -12.77 6.12 23.46
C GLY A 209 -11.26 6.07 23.54
N ASP A 210 -10.73 6.19 24.77
CA ASP A 210 -9.31 6.14 25.07
C ASP A 210 -8.68 4.82 24.58
N PHE A 211 -7.62 4.92 23.79
CA PHE A 211 -6.97 3.78 23.18
C PHE A 211 -6.02 3.11 24.19
N PHE A 212 -6.49 2.05 24.86
CA PHE A 212 -5.76 1.41 25.96
C PHE A 212 -5.35 2.40 27.07
N GLY A 213 -6.25 3.33 27.43
CA GLY A 213 -6.01 4.37 28.41
C GLY A 213 -5.25 5.60 27.92
N LEU A 214 -4.84 5.65 26.65
CA LEU A 214 -4.22 6.83 26.05
C LEU A 214 -5.26 7.89 25.72
N ASP A 215 -4.98 9.16 26.06
CA ASP A 215 -5.92 10.28 25.95
C ASP A 215 -6.39 10.50 24.51
N ASP A 216 -7.64 10.19 24.21
CA ASP A 216 -8.22 10.22 22.87
C ASP A 216 -8.59 11.64 22.43
N LEU A 217 -8.05 12.07 21.29
CA LEU A 217 -8.21 13.43 20.75
C LEU A 217 -9.53 13.61 20.00
N ALA A 218 -10.25 14.69 20.27
CA ALA A 218 -11.45 15.08 19.54
C ALA A 218 -11.11 15.59 18.14
N THR A 219 -10.78 14.66 17.23
CA THR A 219 -10.21 14.92 15.91
C THR A 219 -11.18 15.60 14.94
N GLU A 220 -12.47 15.69 15.27
CA GLU A 220 -13.46 16.51 14.54
C GLU A 220 -13.34 18.02 14.84
N LYS A 221 -12.60 18.42 15.89
CA LYS A 221 -12.45 19.83 16.27
C LYS A 221 -11.47 20.55 15.37
N PRO A 222 -11.84 21.74 14.85
CA PRO A 222 -10.95 22.50 13.95
C PRO A 222 -9.58 22.85 14.54
N VAL A 223 -9.49 23.05 15.87
CA VAL A 223 -8.22 23.34 16.56
C VAL A 223 -7.30 22.12 16.55
N VAL A 224 -7.84 20.91 16.69
CA VAL A 224 -7.08 19.66 16.61
C VAL A 224 -6.63 19.41 15.16
N VAL A 225 -7.53 19.57 14.19
CA VAL A 225 -7.21 19.45 12.75
C VAL A 225 -6.06 20.39 12.37
N GLN A 226 -6.17 21.68 12.71
CA GLN A 226 -5.14 22.65 12.39
C GLN A 226 -3.84 22.37 13.14
N GLY A 227 -3.94 21.96 14.41
CA GLY A 227 -2.78 21.60 15.21
C GLY A 227 -1.94 20.50 14.59
N PHE A 228 -2.57 19.45 14.07
CA PHE A 228 -1.85 18.35 13.39
C PHE A 228 -1.33 18.75 11.99
N ILE A 229 -2.04 19.61 11.27
CA ILE A 229 -1.47 20.21 10.04
C ILE A 229 -0.17 20.94 10.35
N ASP A 230 -0.14 21.72 11.44
CA ASP A 230 1.04 22.51 11.84
C ASP A 230 2.18 21.60 12.32
N ILE A 231 1.89 20.59 13.17
CA ILE A 231 2.87 19.59 13.65
C ILE A 231 3.53 18.88 12.47
N TRP A 232 2.74 18.26 11.59
CA TRP A 232 3.32 17.47 10.50
C TRP A 232 3.97 18.33 9.43
N SER A 233 3.49 19.55 9.23
CA SER A 233 4.15 20.54 8.38
C SER A 233 5.52 20.95 8.93
N TYR A 234 5.65 21.08 10.26
CA TYR A 234 6.93 21.34 10.92
C TYR A 234 7.93 20.22 10.64
N TRP A 235 7.56 18.94 10.85
CA TRP A 235 8.44 17.80 10.62
C TRP A 235 8.92 17.71 9.17
N ILE A 236 8.05 17.97 8.19
CA ILE A 236 8.42 17.98 6.76
C ILE A 236 9.44 19.10 6.48
N LYS A 237 9.22 20.29 7.01
CA LYS A 237 10.06 21.48 6.73
C LYS A 237 11.39 21.45 7.46
N GLU A 238 11.38 21.01 8.71
CA GLU A 238 12.53 21.06 9.60
C GLU A 238 13.50 19.89 9.38
N PHE A 239 12.96 18.70 9.10
CA PHE A 239 13.76 17.48 9.04
C PHE A 239 13.87 16.86 7.64
N ASP A 240 13.22 17.45 6.63
CA ASP A 240 13.28 16.94 5.24
C ASP A 240 12.85 15.46 5.07
N ILE A 241 11.90 15.00 5.88
CA ILE A 241 11.37 13.63 5.81
C ILE A 241 10.63 13.36 4.50
N ASP A 242 10.46 12.08 4.12
CA ASP A 242 9.99 11.69 2.78
C ASP A 242 8.62 11.06 2.73
N GLY A 243 7.98 10.80 3.87
CA GLY A 243 6.66 10.19 3.94
C GLY A 243 6.20 9.92 5.36
N PHE A 244 4.94 9.48 5.49
CA PHE A 244 4.34 9.10 6.76
C PHE A 244 3.72 7.70 6.71
N ARG A 245 3.96 6.91 7.77
CA ARG A 245 3.02 5.89 8.21
C ARG A 245 2.16 6.50 9.30
N ILE A 246 0.85 6.30 9.26
CA ILE A 246 -0.06 6.87 10.24
C ILE A 246 -0.64 5.74 11.08
N ASP A 247 -0.35 5.81 12.38
CA ASP A 247 -0.83 4.90 13.40
C ASP A 247 -2.34 5.01 13.60
N THR A 248 -3.00 3.91 13.99
CA THR A 248 -4.40 3.86 14.41
C THR A 248 -5.39 4.61 13.51
N PHE A 249 -5.14 4.62 12.19
CA PHE A 249 -5.86 5.43 11.20
C PHE A 249 -7.38 5.26 11.26
N LYS A 250 -7.88 4.05 11.55
CA LYS A 250 -9.32 3.74 11.60
C LYS A 250 -10.04 4.32 12.83
N HIS A 251 -9.29 4.77 13.83
CA HIS A 251 -9.82 5.30 15.10
C HIS A 251 -10.02 6.83 15.07
N VAL A 252 -9.64 7.48 13.98
CA VAL A 252 -9.73 8.93 13.77
C VAL A 252 -10.88 9.26 12.82
N ASN A 253 -11.58 10.36 13.10
CA ASN A 253 -12.73 10.81 12.30
C ASN A 253 -12.35 10.98 10.81
N PRO A 254 -13.15 10.45 9.85
CA PRO A 254 -12.86 10.54 8.41
C PRO A 254 -12.67 11.96 7.88
N GLU A 255 -13.36 12.94 8.46
CA GLU A 255 -13.29 14.37 8.11
C GLU A 255 -11.92 14.96 8.41
N PHE A 256 -11.28 14.52 9.49
CA PHE A 256 -9.91 14.88 9.83
C PHE A 256 -8.95 14.53 8.68
N TRP A 257 -9.01 13.30 8.20
CA TRP A 257 -8.14 12.83 7.11
C TRP A 257 -8.37 13.58 5.81
N LYS A 258 -9.63 13.86 5.47
CA LYS A 258 -9.99 14.65 4.27
C LYS A 258 -9.44 16.07 4.32
N ALA A 259 -9.22 16.63 5.50
CA ALA A 259 -8.63 17.95 5.69
C ALA A 259 -7.08 17.88 5.75
N VAL A 260 -6.54 17.00 6.59
CA VAL A 260 -5.11 16.94 6.91
C VAL A 260 -4.28 16.40 5.74
N ILE A 261 -4.68 15.26 5.13
CA ILE A 261 -3.86 14.62 4.09
C ILE A 261 -3.58 15.55 2.89
N PRO A 262 -4.58 16.24 2.28
CA PRO A 262 -4.31 17.17 1.20
C PRO A 262 -3.45 18.37 1.61
N ALA A 263 -3.61 18.86 2.86
CA ALA A 263 -2.80 19.98 3.38
C ALA A 263 -1.32 19.56 3.48
N ILE A 264 -1.04 18.40 4.02
CA ILE A 264 0.31 17.84 4.15
C ILE A 264 0.96 17.56 2.79
N GLN A 265 0.21 16.97 1.85
CA GLN A 265 0.70 16.76 0.48
C GLN A 265 1.07 18.08 -0.20
N LYS A 266 0.29 19.15 0.04
CA LYS A 266 0.61 20.50 -0.46
C LYS A 266 1.90 21.04 0.16
N VAL A 267 2.11 20.84 1.46
CA VAL A 267 3.34 21.26 2.15
C VAL A 267 4.54 20.49 1.58
N ALA A 268 4.46 19.18 1.46
CA ALA A 268 5.52 18.36 0.88
C ALA A 268 5.86 18.79 -0.56
N ALA A 269 4.85 19.05 -1.39
CA ALA A 269 5.04 19.54 -2.75
C ALA A 269 5.73 20.91 -2.78
N ALA A 270 5.41 21.83 -1.83
CA ALA A 270 6.06 23.14 -1.70
C ALA A 270 7.54 23.02 -1.27
N GLN A 271 7.93 21.92 -0.60
CA GLN A 271 9.32 21.58 -0.28
C GLN A 271 10.01 20.83 -1.43
N GLY A 272 9.40 20.75 -2.62
CA GLY A 272 9.98 20.10 -3.80
C GLY A 272 9.83 18.56 -3.82
N LYS A 273 9.13 17.96 -2.85
CA LYS A 273 8.89 16.52 -2.82
C LYS A 273 7.77 16.16 -3.79
N LYS A 274 8.15 15.65 -4.97
CA LYS A 274 7.21 15.23 -6.03
C LYS A 274 6.39 14.00 -5.65
N SER A 275 6.91 13.20 -4.74
CA SER A 275 6.30 12.00 -4.16
C SER A 275 6.49 12.08 -2.66
N PHE A 276 5.39 11.97 -1.92
CA PHE A 276 5.37 11.92 -0.46
C PHE A 276 4.40 10.83 -0.05
N PRO A 277 4.85 9.56 0.04
CA PRO A 277 4.02 8.44 0.45
C PRO A 277 3.36 8.68 1.81
N ILE A 278 2.06 8.40 1.87
CA ILE A 278 1.29 8.38 3.11
C ILE A 278 0.49 7.08 3.11
N PHE A 279 0.64 6.29 4.15
CA PHE A 279 -0.12 5.05 4.32
C PHE A 279 -0.59 4.89 5.76
N GLY A 280 -1.88 4.60 5.92
CA GLY A 280 -2.53 4.46 7.22
C GLY A 280 -2.53 3.01 7.71
N GLU A 281 -2.50 2.84 9.04
CA GLU A 281 -2.82 1.57 9.65
C GLU A 281 -4.33 1.44 9.83
N VAL A 282 -4.91 0.52 9.08
CA VAL A 282 -6.29 0.06 9.25
C VAL A 282 -6.21 -1.43 9.52
N ALA A 283 -6.20 -1.82 10.79
CA ALA A 283 -6.08 -3.22 11.19
C ALA A 283 -7.36 -4.00 10.84
N ASP A 284 -7.48 -4.40 9.58
CA ASP A 284 -8.56 -5.18 8.99
C ASP A 284 -8.05 -5.96 7.78
N GLY A 285 -8.33 -7.26 7.69
CA GLY A 285 -7.92 -8.11 6.56
C GLY A 285 -8.86 -8.07 5.36
N SER A 286 -9.97 -7.32 5.44
CA SER A 286 -10.98 -7.24 4.38
C SER A 286 -10.65 -6.16 3.35
N PRO A 287 -10.42 -6.52 2.07
CA PRO A 287 -10.29 -5.53 1.01
C PRO A 287 -11.50 -4.59 0.89
N GLN A 288 -12.69 -5.06 1.24
CA GLN A 288 -13.90 -4.25 1.25
C GLN A 288 -13.80 -3.11 2.27
N THR A 289 -13.32 -3.40 3.49
CA THR A 289 -13.07 -2.39 4.52
C THR A 289 -11.92 -1.46 4.12
N LEU A 290 -10.76 -2.01 3.80
CA LEU A 290 -9.56 -1.24 3.46
C LEU A 290 -9.79 -0.28 2.29
N SER A 291 -10.52 -0.70 1.27
CA SER A 291 -10.81 0.12 0.08
C SER A 291 -11.67 1.35 0.40
N THR A 292 -12.49 1.33 1.47
CA THR A 292 -13.28 2.50 1.87
C THR A 292 -12.41 3.68 2.30
N TYR A 293 -11.25 3.41 2.86
CA TYR A 293 -10.28 4.44 3.24
C TYR A 293 -9.51 4.99 2.03
N VAL A 294 -9.11 4.11 1.11
CA VAL A 294 -8.29 4.48 -0.06
C VAL A 294 -9.16 5.06 -1.18
N ALA A 295 -10.11 4.29 -1.70
CA ALA A 295 -10.99 4.75 -2.77
C ALA A 295 -12.02 5.77 -2.28
N GLY A 296 -12.39 5.75 -1.01
CA GLY A 296 -13.19 6.79 -0.34
C GLY A 296 -12.45 8.12 -0.14
N GLY A 297 -11.17 8.19 -0.49
CA GLY A 297 -10.40 9.44 -0.55
C GLY A 297 -9.90 9.96 0.79
N GLN A 298 -9.81 9.12 1.82
CA GLN A 298 -9.27 9.50 3.11
C GLN A 298 -7.74 9.46 3.13
N THR A 299 -7.13 8.45 2.49
CA THR A 299 -5.67 8.30 2.37
C THR A 299 -5.27 7.75 1.00
N PRO A 300 -4.06 8.05 0.48
CA PRO A 300 -3.57 7.44 -0.76
C PRO A 300 -3.32 5.93 -0.64
N SER A 301 -3.01 5.42 0.56
CA SER A 301 -2.64 4.04 0.79
C SER A 301 -2.90 3.60 2.24
N VAL A 302 -2.93 2.29 2.45
CA VAL A 302 -2.98 1.64 3.78
C VAL A 302 -2.02 0.44 3.82
N LEU A 303 -1.71 -0.04 5.03
CA LEU A 303 -1.11 -1.36 5.23
C LEU A 303 -2.07 -2.44 4.74
N ASP A 304 -1.59 -3.33 3.87
CA ASP A 304 -2.38 -4.40 3.26
C ASP A 304 -2.43 -5.63 4.17
N PHE A 305 -3.25 -5.58 5.20
CA PHE A 305 -3.48 -6.71 6.11
C PHE A 305 -4.08 -7.92 5.38
N GLY A 306 -4.82 -7.70 4.29
CA GLY A 306 -5.33 -8.78 3.45
C GLY A 306 -4.19 -9.56 2.80
N PHE A 307 -3.17 -8.86 2.29
CA PHE A 307 -1.95 -9.48 1.76
C PHE A 307 -1.21 -10.27 2.85
N ASN A 308 -1.00 -9.64 4.02
CA ASN A 308 -0.36 -10.28 5.15
C ASN A 308 -1.07 -11.60 5.53
N ASP A 309 -2.38 -11.60 5.73
CA ASP A 309 -3.16 -12.79 6.12
C ASP A 309 -3.06 -13.89 5.05
N GLN A 310 -3.31 -13.56 3.78
CA GLN A 310 -3.38 -14.58 2.74
C GLN A 310 -2.01 -15.17 2.38
N VAL A 311 -0.94 -14.36 2.36
CA VAL A 311 0.42 -14.88 2.11
C VAL A 311 0.92 -15.70 3.30
N SER A 312 0.68 -15.24 4.53
CA SER A 312 1.06 -15.98 5.74
C SER A 312 0.37 -17.34 5.83
N ARG A 313 -0.92 -17.42 5.47
CA ARG A 313 -1.65 -18.68 5.37
C ARG A 313 -1.10 -19.57 4.26
N PHE A 314 -0.81 -19.00 3.09
CA PHE A 314 -0.32 -19.74 1.93
C PHE A 314 1.02 -20.42 2.22
N VAL A 315 1.96 -19.72 2.83
CA VAL A 315 3.29 -20.26 3.11
C VAL A 315 3.37 -21.08 4.41
N GLY A 316 2.58 -20.71 5.44
CA GLY A 316 2.74 -21.25 6.79
C GLY A 316 1.70 -22.29 7.20
N ARG A 317 0.46 -22.24 6.68
CA ARG A 317 -0.69 -22.98 7.24
C ARG A 317 -1.57 -23.64 6.20
N PHE A 318 -1.00 -24.31 5.20
CA PHE A 318 -1.78 -25.03 4.17
C PHE A 318 -2.79 -24.13 3.42
N GLY A 319 -2.45 -22.86 3.23
CA GLY A 319 -3.29 -21.93 2.49
C GLY A 319 -3.42 -22.33 1.03
N MET A 320 -4.61 -22.11 0.47
CA MET A 320 -4.92 -22.44 -0.90
C MET A 320 -4.74 -21.22 -1.80
N ALA A 321 -4.25 -21.44 -3.00
CA ALA A 321 -3.96 -20.36 -3.97
C ALA A 321 -5.21 -19.62 -4.47
N ASP A 322 -6.40 -20.23 -4.40
CA ASP A 322 -7.68 -19.59 -4.72
C ASP A 322 -7.98 -18.39 -3.82
N ARG A 323 -7.52 -18.42 -2.55
CA ARG A 323 -7.64 -17.26 -1.64
C ARG A 323 -6.76 -16.08 -2.06
N LEU A 324 -5.56 -16.35 -2.57
CA LEU A 324 -4.71 -15.32 -3.18
C LEU A 324 -5.38 -14.73 -4.44
N ALA A 325 -5.96 -15.58 -5.29
CA ALA A 325 -6.70 -15.11 -6.45
C ALA A 325 -7.91 -14.24 -6.06
N THR A 326 -8.64 -14.62 -5.00
CA THR A 326 -9.75 -13.83 -4.45
C THR A 326 -9.27 -12.48 -3.92
N LEU A 327 -8.17 -12.45 -3.16
CA LEU A 327 -7.54 -11.21 -2.69
C LEU A 327 -7.22 -10.28 -3.87
N PHE A 328 -6.51 -10.79 -4.88
CA PHE A 328 -6.11 -9.97 -6.02
C PHE A 328 -7.27 -9.58 -6.95
N ASN A 329 -8.35 -10.35 -7.00
CA ASN A 329 -9.58 -9.91 -7.67
C ASN A 329 -10.22 -8.71 -6.98
N ALA A 330 -10.12 -8.62 -5.66
CA ALA A 330 -10.65 -7.49 -4.90
C ALA A 330 -9.83 -6.19 -5.04
N ASP A 331 -8.64 -6.24 -5.66
CA ASP A 331 -7.82 -5.05 -5.90
C ASP A 331 -8.54 -3.97 -6.70
N ASP A 332 -9.55 -4.32 -7.52
CA ASP A 332 -10.34 -3.37 -8.30
C ASP A 332 -11.13 -2.40 -7.40
N LEU A 333 -11.41 -2.78 -6.15
CA LEU A 333 -12.06 -1.92 -5.15
C LEU A 333 -11.24 -0.67 -4.81
N TYR A 334 -9.91 -0.74 -4.92
CA TYR A 334 -9.01 0.39 -4.64
C TYR A 334 -8.83 1.33 -5.84
N THR A 335 -9.41 0.98 -7.01
CA THR A 335 -9.15 1.69 -8.26
C THR A 335 -9.99 2.96 -8.38
N THR A 336 -9.30 4.09 -8.43
CA THR A 336 -9.85 5.42 -8.76
C THR A 336 -8.96 6.11 -9.80
N SER A 337 -9.24 7.36 -10.12
CA SER A 337 -8.34 8.16 -10.96
C SER A 337 -6.99 8.47 -10.31
N ARG A 338 -6.84 8.23 -8.99
CA ARG A 338 -5.64 8.59 -8.20
C ARG A 338 -5.04 7.42 -7.42
N THR A 339 -5.77 6.35 -7.23
CA THR A 339 -5.36 5.21 -6.37
C THR A 339 -5.57 3.87 -7.08
N SER A 340 -4.85 2.87 -6.64
CA SER A 340 -5.06 1.45 -6.96
C SER A 340 -4.36 0.58 -5.94
N ALA A 341 -4.60 -0.72 -5.96
CA ALA A 341 -3.94 -1.69 -5.09
C ALA A 341 -2.41 -1.78 -5.30
N TYR A 342 -1.87 -1.26 -6.40
CA TYR A 342 -0.42 -1.18 -6.61
C TYR A 342 0.27 -0.22 -5.63
N GLY A 343 -0.47 0.75 -5.09
CA GLY A 343 0.04 1.69 -4.09
C GLY A 343 -0.07 1.23 -2.65
N LEU A 344 -0.63 0.06 -2.35
CA LEU A 344 -0.76 -0.46 -0.99
C LEU A 344 0.60 -0.86 -0.41
N ALA A 345 0.79 -0.64 0.89
CA ALA A 345 1.96 -1.11 1.62
C ALA A 345 1.78 -2.58 2.00
N THR A 346 2.43 -3.50 1.28
CA THR A 346 2.36 -4.94 1.55
C THR A 346 3.41 -5.36 2.57
N PHE A 347 3.09 -6.30 3.45
CA PHE A 347 3.98 -6.74 4.51
C PHE A 347 3.67 -8.18 4.95
N LEU A 348 4.59 -8.81 5.69
CA LEU A 348 4.45 -10.20 6.20
C LEU A 348 4.32 -10.27 7.71
N GLY A 349 4.74 -9.24 8.41
CA GLY A 349 4.69 -9.11 9.85
C GLY A 349 5.13 -7.73 10.27
N ASN A 350 4.87 -7.37 11.53
CA ASN A 350 5.30 -6.10 12.10
C ASN A 350 5.46 -6.22 13.63
N HIS A 351 5.68 -5.10 14.27
CA HIS A 351 5.90 -5.00 15.71
C HIS A 351 4.65 -5.25 16.57
N ASP A 352 3.44 -5.33 15.98
CA ASP A 352 2.17 -5.55 16.70
C ASP A 352 1.63 -6.97 16.51
N ILE A 353 1.52 -7.41 15.24
CA ILE A 353 0.91 -8.72 14.94
C ILE A 353 1.90 -9.90 14.99
N GLY A 354 3.19 -9.62 15.08
CA GLY A 354 4.23 -10.65 15.10
C GLY A 354 4.92 -10.88 13.77
N ARG A 355 5.87 -11.81 13.78
CA ARG A 355 6.73 -12.13 12.63
C ARG A 355 6.17 -13.29 11.82
N ILE A 356 6.34 -13.24 10.51
CA ILE A 356 6.05 -14.40 9.64
C ILE A 356 6.87 -15.64 10.03
N GLY A 357 8.08 -15.41 10.57
CA GLY A 357 8.96 -16.46 11.08
C GLY A 357 8.30 -17.37 12.11
N SER A 358 7.48 -16.83 13.02
CA SER A 358 6.73 -17.59 14.03
C SER A 358 5.77 -18.59 13.38
N ILE A 359 5.01 -18.13 12.38
CA ILE A 359 4.04 -18.97 11.65
C ILE A 359 4.74 -20.07 10.87
N ILE A 360 5.85 -19.73 10.20
CA ILE A 360 6.63 -20.68 9.39
C ILE A 360 7.30 -21.72 10.30
N TYR A 361 7.96 -21.28 11.35
CA TYR A 361 8.71 -22.17 12.26
C TYR A 361 7.80 -23.20 12.93
N SER A 362 6.60 -22.79 13.36
CA SER A 362 5.61 -23.68 13.98
C SER A 362 4.94 -24.64 12.99
N GLY A 363 4.92 -24.33 11.70
CA GLY A 363 4.24 -25.12 10.67
C GLY A 363 5.16 -25.88 9.70
N ALA A 364 6.48 -25.76 9.83
CA ALA A 364 7.44 -26.44 8.95
C ALA A 364 7.75 -27.84 9.45
N ALA A 365 7.98 -28.78 8.52
CA ALA A 365 8.34 -30.16 8.84
C ALA A 365 9.76 -30.30 9.47
N ASP A 366 10.67 -29.46 9.03
CA ASP A 366 12.06 -29.42 9.48
C ASP A 366 12.68 -28.01 9.25
N ARG A 367 13.94 -27.82 9.65
CA ARG A 367 14.66 -26.55 9.50
C ARG A 367 14.85 -26.14 8.04
N ASP A 368 15.08 -27.09 7.14
CA ASP A 368 15.27 -26.82 5.71
C ASP A 368 13.96 -26.40 5.06
N ALA A 369 12.84 -27.04 5.42
CA ALA A 369 11.51 -26.64 5.00
C ALA A 369 11.16 -25.22 5.52
N ALA A 370 11.51 -24.91 6.77
CA ALA A 370 11.32 -23.58 7.33
C ALA A 370 12.10 -22.52 6.53
N LEU A 371 13.38 -22.78 6.20
CA LEU A 371 14.19 -21.88 5.39
C LEU A 371 13.59 -21.68 3.98
N ARG A 372 13.20 -22.77 3.30
CA ARG A 372 12.56 -22.65 1.98
C ARG A 372 11.27 -21.82 2.04
N LYS A 373 10.43 -22.05 3.06
CA LYS A 373 9.18 -21.29 3.26
C LYS A 373 9.43 -19.81 3.57
N ALA A 374 10.47 -19.47 4.33
CA ALA A 374 10.85 -18.10 4.61
C ALA A 374 11.34 -17.37 3.34
N ILE A 375 12.16 -18.02 2.54
CA ILE A 375 12.59 -17.52 1.23
C ILE A 375 11.38 -17.34 0.30
N LEU A 376 10.47 -18.32 0.27
CA LEU A 376 9.23 -18.24 -0.52
C LEU A 376 8.35 -17.04 -0.10
N ALA A 377 8.19 -16.80 1.22
CA ALA A 377 7.42 -15.68 1.75
C ALA A 377 8.01 -14.33 1.33
N GLN A 378 9.32 -14.14 1.49
CA GLN A 378 10.02 -12.92 1.07
C GLN A 378 9.97 -12.73 -0.44
N SER A 379 10.07 -13.82 -1.21
CA SER A 379 9.92 -13.77 -2.68
C SER A 379 8.50 -13.34 -3.09
N MET A 380 7.46 -13.79 -2.41
CA MET A 380 6.09 -13.33 -2.64
C MET A 380 5.93 -11.85 -2.30
N LEU A 381 6.47 -11.40 -1.18
CA LEU A 381 6.46 -9.99 -0.77
C LEU A 381 7.10 -9.08 -1.84
N LEU A 382 8.23 -9.50 -2.39
CA LEU A 382 9.01 -8.70 -3.32
C LEU A 382 8.51 -8.76 -4.77
N LEU A 383 7.91 -9.87 -5.22
CA LEU A 383 7.55 -10.10 -6.62
C LEU A 383 6.07 -9.87 -6.93
N LEU A 384 5.19 -9.85 -5.91
CA LEU A 384 3.78 -9.52 -6.09
C LEU A 384 3.54 -8.01 -6.03
N ARG A 385 2.33 -7.55 -6.34
CA ARG A 385 1.96 -6.14 -6.38
C ARG A 385 2.01 -5.47 -5.00
N GLY A 386 2.22 -4.17 -4.97
CA GLY A 386 2.29 -3.32 -3.78
C GLY A 386 3.68 -2.75 -3.54
N GLY A 387 3.82 -1.92 -2.52
CA GLY A 387 5.08 -1.44 -1.97
C GLY A 387 5.49 -2.33 -0.79
N PRO A 388 6.47 -3.24 -0.94
CA PRO A 388 6.86 -4.18 0.10
C PRO A 388 7.49 -3.48 1.29
N VAL A 389 7.10 -3.92 2.49
CA VAL A 389 7.69 -3.53 3.77
C VAL A 389 8.30 -4.77 4.42
N ILE A 390 9.61 -4.76 4.59
CA ILE A 390 10.36 -5.81 5.29
C ILE A 390 10.52 -5.36 6.74
N TYR A 391 10.04 -6.14 7.69
CA TYR A 391 10.21 -5.87 9.10
C TYR A 391 11.62 -6.27 9.54
N TYR A 392 12.33 -5.39 10.27
CA TYR A 392 13.70 -5.65 10.72
C TYR A 392 13.82 -6.99 11.45
N GLY A 393 14.88 -7.72 11.18
CA GLY A 393 15.13 -9.06 11.73
C GLY A 393 14.47 -10.21 10.97
N ASP A 394 13.47 -9.96 10.12
CA ASP A 394 12.89 -11.00 9.27
C ASP A 394 13.90 -11.48 8.21
N GLU A 395 14.74 -10.59 7.71
CA GLU A 395 15.86 -10.92 6.82
C GLU A 395 16.94 -11.77 7.52
N LYS A 396 16.97 -11.75 8.85
CA LYS A 396 17.83 -12.60 9.68
C LYS A 396 17.13 -13.88 10.14
N GLY A 397 15.89 -14.08 9.75
CA GLY A 397 15.10 -15.26 10.08
C GLY A 397 14.61 -15.28 11.52
N MET A 398 14.54 -14.15 12.22
CA MET A 398 13.97 -14.09 13.57
C MET A 398 12.56 -14.64 13.57
N ALA A 399 12.28 -15.65 14.41
CA ALA A 399 10.97 -16.27 14.46
C ALA A 399 10.00 -15.48 15.35
N GLY A 400 10.45 -15.02 16.51
CA GLY A 400 9.57 -14.48 17.55
C GLY A 400 8.67 -15.55 18.16
N SER A 401 7.93 -15.18 19.18
CA SER A 401 7.01 -16.10 19.89
C SER A 401 5.56 -15.61 19.91
N GLY A 402 5.29 -14.43 19.36
CA GLY A 402 3.97 -13.81 19.33
C GLY A 402 3.99 -12.44 18.70
N GLY A 403 2.95 -11.65 18.98
CA GLY A 403 2.87 -10.23 18.63
C GLY A 403 3.32 -9.30 19.75
N ASP A 404 3.25 -7.99 19.51
CA ASP A 404 3.66 -6.94 20.43
C ASP A 404 5.09 -7.18 20.97
N LYS A 405 5.34 -7.02 22.25
CA LYS A 405 6.66 -7.20 22.90
C LYS A 405 7.39 -8.48 22.46
N LEU A 406 6.66 -9.55 22.11
CA LEU A 406 7.22 -10.82 21.67
C LEU A 406 7.69 -10.83 20.20
N ALA A 407 7.54 -9.74 19.47
CA ALA A 407 8.02 -9.56 18.09
C ALA A 407 9.09 -8.46 17.97
N ARG A 408 9.54 -7.89 19.08
CA ARG A 408 10.40 -6.69 19.11
C ARG A 408 11.82 -7.00 19.59
N GLN A 409 12.40 -8.11 19.09
CA GLN A 409 13.75 -8.56 19.44
C GLN A 409 14.81 -7.55 19.01
N ASP A 410 15.92 -7.52 19.76
CA ASP A 410 17.08 -6.69 19.44
C ASP A 410 17.84 -7.20 18.21
N MET A 411 18.30 -6.29 17.36
CA MET A 411 19.26 -6.59 16.29
C MET A 411 20.71 -6.60 16.80
N PHE A 412 21.01 -5.79 17.82
CA PHE A 412 22.28 -5.85 18.56
C PHE A 412 22.29 -7.01 19.58
N ALA A 413 23.37 -7.20 20.31
CA ALA A 413 23.49 -8.26 21.31
C ALA A 413 22.44 -8.10 22.41
N THR A 414 21.47 -9.00 22.46
CA THR A 414 20.35 -8.92 23.40
C THR A 414 20.77 -9.27 24.83
N GLN A 415 20.22 -8.55 25.80
CA GLN A 415 20.33 -8.87 27.22
C GLN A 415 19.10 -9.61 27.76
N VAL A 416 18.05 -9.74 26.95
CA VAL A 416 16.84 -10.51 27.31
C VAL A 416 17.14 -12.00 27.23
N GLU A 417 17.18 -12.67 28.37
CA GLU A 417 17.59 -14.07 28.46
C GLU A 417 16.74 -15.01 27.59
N SER A 418 15.42 -14.80 27.56
CA SER A 418 14.54 -15.63 26.73
C SER A 418 14.78 -15.49 25.23
N TRP A 419 15.19 -14.31 24.75
CA TRP A 419 15.46 -14.07 23.34
C TRP A 419 16.75 -14.72 22.85
N LYS A 420 17.73 -14.92 23.71
CA LYS A 420 18.97 -15.63 23.34
C LYS A 420 18.69 -17.04 22.80
N TRP A 421 17.63 -17.67 23.29
CA TRP A 421 17.23 -19.02 22.88
C TRP A 421 16.19 -19.05 21.76
N GLU A 422 15.68 -17.88 21.33
CA GLU A 422 14.71 -17.84 20.24
C GLU A 422 15.32 -18.29 18.91
N ALA A 423 14.54 -19.09 18.19
CA ALA A 423 14.94 -19.63 16.91
C ALA A 423 15.12 -18.54 15.85
N ARG A 424 16.11 -18.71 15.00
CA ARG A 424 16.24 -18.07 13.70
C ARG A 424 16.12 -19.11 12.59
N ILE A 425 15.37 -18.78 11.56
CA ILE A 425 15.21 -19.64 10.39
C ILE A 425 16.47 -19.50 9.52
N GLY A 426 17.13 -20.63 9.23
CA GLY A 426 18.31 -20.65 8.36
C GLY A 426 19.63 -20.32 9.05
N SER A 427 19.62 -20.12 10.38
CA SER A 427 20.84 -19.91 11.19
C SER A 427 20.66 -20.44 12.62
N ASP A 428 21.69 -20.27 13.45
CA ASP A 428 21.62 -20.57 14.88
C ASP A 428 20.63 -19.62 15.60
N PRO A 429 20.13 -19.96 16.79
CA PRO A 429 19.36 -19.07 17.64
C PRO A 429 19.99 -17.68 17.79
N ILE A 430 19.23 -16.69 18.28
CA ILE A 430 19.70 -15.30 18.40
C ILE A 430 21.04 -15.24 19.14
N GLY A 431 21.17 -15.96 20.26
CA GLY A 431 22.42 -16.06 21.01
C GLY A 431 22.82 -14.76 21.73
N GLU A 432 24.09 -14.61 22.03
CA GLU A 432 24.66 -13.45 22.74
C GLU A 432 25.33 -12.43 21.81
N GLY A 433 25.38 -12.72 20.49
CA GLY A 433 26.04 -11.87 19.50
C GLY A 433 25.10 -10.90 18.79
N ASN A 434 25.67 -10.00 17.98
CA ASN A 434 24.91 -9.16 17.07
C ASN A 434 24.23 -9.99 15.98
N SER A 435 22.94 -9.77 15.76
CA SER A 435 22.23 -10.38 14.65
C SER A 435 22.69 -9.87 13.27
N PHE A 436 23.27 -8.66 13.22
CA PHE A 436 23.87 -8.12 11.99
C PHE A 436 24.96 -9.03 11.42
N ASP A 437 25.75 -9.66 12.25
CA ASP A 437 26.91 -10.47 11.86
C ASP A 437 26.53 -11.92 11.48
N SER A 438 25.27 -12.32 11.73
CA SER A 438 24.83 -13.66 11.41
C SER A 438 24.65 -13.87 9.91
N VAL A 439 25.12 -15.00 9.40
CA VAL A 439 24.85 -15.45 8.02
C VAL A 439 23.36 -15.69 7.86
N SER A 440 22.78 -15.19 6.77
CA SER A 440 21.37 -15.39 6.49
C SER A 440 21.10 -15.63 5.00
N PRO A 441 20.75 -16.86 4.61
CA PRO A 441 20.31 -17.16 3.25
C PRO A 441 19.05 -16.37 2.83
N ILE A 442 18.23 -15.92 3.81
CA ILE A 442 17.04 -15.09 3.53
C ILE A 442 17.48 -13.70 3.09
N ALA A 443 18.44 -13.07 3.81
CA ALA A 443 18.99 -11.77 3.43
C ALA A 443 19.66 -11.83 2.04
N ASP A 444 20.39 -12.90 1.76
CA ASP A 444 21.05 -13.09 0.46
C ASP A 444 20.04 -13.18 -0.68
N GLU A 445 18.92 -13.89 -0.48
CA GLU A 445 17.85 -13.97 -1.49
C GLU A 445 17.15 -12.60 -1.66
N ILE A 446 16.86 -11.87 -0.58
CA ILE A 446 16.31 -10.50 -0.65
C ILE A 446 17.21 -9.61 -1.51
N LYS A 447 18.52 -9.58 -1.25
CA LYS A 447 19.51 -8.80 -2.02
C LYS A 447 19.50 -9.19 -3.51
N ALA A 448 19.51 -10.49 -3.78
CA ALA A 448 19.49 -11.02 -5.15
C ALA A 448 18.22 -10.60 -5.90
N LEU A 449 17.06 -10.74 -5.27
CA LEU A 449 15.77 -10.33 -5.87
C LEU A 449 15.67 -8.82 -6.06
N GLN A 450 16.09 -8.00 -5.08
CA GLN A 450 16.10 -6.54 -5.22
C GLN A 450 16.96 -6.10 -6.40
N LYS A 451 18.14 -6.69 -6.57
CA LYS A 451 19.02 -6.43 -7.73
C LYS A 451 18.33 -6.80 -9.06
N ILE A 452 17.61 -7.92 -9.12
CA ILE A 452 16.83 -8.30 -10.31
C ILE A 452 15.71 -7.29 -10.56
N ILE A 453 14.98 -6.88 -9.52
CA ILE A 453 13.84 -5.96 -9.61
C ILE A 453 14.28 -4.58 -10.12
N VAL A 454 15.37 -4.04 -9.60
CA VAL A 454 15.93 -2.74 -10.05
C VAL A 454 16.25 -2.77 -11.56
N ASN A 455 16.76 -3.89 -12.08
CA ASN A 455 17.06 -4.06 -13.50
C ASN A 455 15.83 -4.45 -14.36
N ASN A 456 14.68 -4.71 -13.75
CA ASN A 456 13.45 -5.13 -14.41
C ASN A 456 12.24 -4.41 -13.81
N PRO A 457 12.01 -3.12 -14.11
CA PRO A 457 11.01 -2.27 -13.43
C PRO A 457 9.58 -2.82 -13.47
N ALA A 458 9.24 -3.64 -14.46
CA ALA A 458 7.93 -4.31 -14.53
C ALA A 458 7.64 -5.19 -13.32
N LEU A 459 8.68 -5.72 -12.66
CA LEU A 459 8.53 -6.52 -11.44
C LEU A 459 8.12 -5.67 -10.24
N ARG A 460 8.40 -4.36 -10.25
CA ARG A 460 7.95 -3.44 -9.20
C ARG A 460 6.60 -2.79 -9.55
N SER A 461 6.55 -2.04 -10.63
CA SER A 461 5.40 -1.19 -11.00
C SER A 461 4.54 -1.73 -12.13
N GLY A 462 4.82 -2.92 -12.65
CA GLY A 462 4.05 -3.53 -13.75
C GLY A 462 2.69 -4.07 -13.32
N THR A 463 1.84 -4.28 -14.31
CA THR A 463 0.55 -4.95 -14.12
C THR A 463 0.75 -6.36 -13.57
N GLN A 464 -0.09 -6.77 -12.64
CA GLN A 464 -0.18 -8.14 -12.16
C GLN A 464 -1.47 -8.79 -12.66
N GLN A 465 -1.34 -9.93 -13.33
CA GLN A 465 -2.47 -10.73 -13.80
C GLN A 465 -2.37 -12.15 -13.26
N THR A 466 -3.34 -12.61 -12.48
CA THR A 466 -3.40 -14.02 -12.07
C THR A 466 -3.60 -14.90 -13.30
N LEU A 467 -2.77 -15.92 -13.45
CA LEU A 467 -2.86 -16.91 -14.54
C LEU A 467 -3.32 -18.27 -14.06
N LEU A 468 -2.95 -18.64 -12.81
CA LEU A 468 -3.32 -19.92 -12.21
C LEU A 468 -3.39 -19.78 -10.69
N ALA A 469 -4.42 -20.39 -10.11
CA ALA A 469 -4.56 -20.58 -8.67
C ALA A 469 -5.14 -21.97 -8.43
N GLN A 470 -4.28 -22.93 -8.13
CA GLN A 470 -4.68 -24.33 -7.99
C GLN A 470 -3.96 -25.01 -6.83
N GLY A 471 -4.71 -25.50 -5.86
CA GLY A 471 -4.13 -26.10 -4.67
C GLY A 471 -3.16 -25.13 -3.97
N GLN A 472 -1.92 -25.56 -3.80
CA GLN A 472 -0.85 -24.75 -3.21
C GLN A 472 0.08 -24.13 -4.26
N VAL A 473 -0.38 -23.95 -5.50
CA VAL A 473 0.39 -23.30 -6.57
C VAL A 473 -0.35 -22.04 -7.05
N TYR A 474 0.35 -20.92 -6.99
CA TYR A 474 -0.12 -19.64 -7.52
C TYR A 474 0.83 -19.14 -8.61
N VAL A 475 0.28 -18.73 -9.74
CA VAL A 475 1.07 -18.15 -10.84
C VAL A 475 0.43 -16.84 -11.29
N ALA A 476 1.27 -15.82 -11.41
CA ALA A 476 0.88 -14.53 -11.98
C ALA A 476 1.84 -14.07 -13.07
N SER A 477 1.34 -13.28 -14.00
CA SER A 477 2.12 -12.51 -14.92
C SER A 477 2.39 -11.11 -14.35
N ARG A 478 3.63 -10.61 -14.53
CA ARG A 478 4.02 -9.22 -14.29
C ARG A 478 4.39 -8.61 -15.63
N TYR A 479 3.85 -7.43 -15.92
CA TYR A 479 3.92 -6.87 -17.26
C TYR A 479 4.06 -5.35 -17.28
N ALA A 480 5.00 -4.86 -18.09
CA ALA A 480 5.11 -3.46 -18.50
C ALA A 480 5.89 -3.36 -19.81
N ASP A 481 5.64 -2.33 -20.60
CA ASP A 481 6.42 -2.00 -21.82
C ASP A 481 6.62 -3.18 -22.79
N LYS A 482 5.55 -3.99 -22.94
CA LYS A 482 5.52 -5.21 -23.78
C LYS A 482 6.41 -6.35 -23.27
N GLN A 483 7.11 -6.21 -22.16
CA GLN A 483 7.87 -7.28 -21.53
C GLN A 483 7.01 -8.00 -20.49
N GLU A 484 6.96 -9.32 -20.59
CA GLU A 484 6.24 -10.18 -19.65
C GLU A 484 7.22 -11.00 -18.80
N TYR A 485 6.85 -11.15 -17.53
CA TYR A 485 7.50 -12.01 -16.56
C TYR A 485 6.45 -12.95 -15.96
N LEU A 486 6.83 -14.18 -15.64
CA LEU A 486 6.02 -15.08 -14.83
C LEU A 486 6.62 -15.21 -13.45
N VAL A 487 5.77 -15.08 -12.45
CA VAL A 487 6.09 -15.37 -11.05
C VAL A 487 5.21 -16.53 -10.61
N ALA A 488 5.83 -17.64 -10.23
CA ALA A 488 5.14 -18.84 -9.82
C ALA A 488 5.61 -19.28 -8.44
N PHE A 489 4.69 -19.66 -7.56
CA PHE A 489 4.94 -19.99 -6.17
C PHE A 489 4.31 -21.34 -5.85
N ASN A 490 5.09 -22.25 -5.25
CA ASN A 490 4.67 -23.55 -4.78
C ASN A 490 4.90 -23.64 -3.28
N ALA A 491 3.82 -23.67 -2.49
CA ALA A 491 3.87 -23.83 -1.03
C ALA A 491 3.71 -25.29 -0.58
N ALA A 492 3.59 -26.24 -1.52
CA ALA A 492 3.52 -27.67 -1.20
C ALA A 492 4.90 -28.23 -0.82
N ASP A 493 4.90 -29.26 -0.02
CA ASP A 493 6.11 -30.00 0.39
C ASP A 493 6.61 -30.96 -0.71
N GLU A 494 6.00 -30.94 -1.90
CA GLU A 494 6.39 -31.71 -3.08
C GLU A 494 6.51 -30.82 -4.31
N SER A 495 7.28 -31.26 -5.30
CA SER A 495 7.38 -30.57 -6.59
C SER A 495 6.05 -30.54 -7.30
N LYS A 496 5.70 -29.43 -7.91
CA LYS A 496 4.48 -29.27 -8.69
C LYS A 496 4.81 -28.84 -10.12
N THR A 497 4.15 -29.48 -11.07
CA THR A 497 4.21 -29.11 -12.49
C THR A 497 2.86 -28.55 -12.89
N VAL A 498 2.86 -27.34 -13.46
CA VAL A 498 1.66 -26.65 -13.90
C VAL A 498 1.81 -26.10 -15.30
N SER A 499 0.72 -26.05 -16.03
CA SER A 499 0.66 -25.41 -17.35
C SER A 499 -0.09 -24.07 -17.25
N VAL A 500 0.49 -23.02 -17.79
CA VAL A 500 -0.12 -21.67 -17.83
C VAL A 500 -0.20 -21.13 -19.25
N LYS A 501 -1.07 -20.16 -19.46
CA LYS A 501 -1.23 -19.47 -20.74
C LYS A 501 -0.90 -17.99 -20.58
N PRO A 502 0.38 -17.60 -20.67
CA PRO A 502 0.76 -16.20 -20.68
C PRO A 502 0.33 -15.53 -21.98
N ILE A 503 0.41 -14.22 -22.01
CA ILE A 503 0.10 -13.45 -23.22
C ILE A 503 1.22 -13.55 -24.25
N THR A 504 2.47 -13.58 -23.80
CA THR A 504 3.61 -13.92 -24.66
C THR A 504 3.58 -15.40 -24.99
N ASN A 505 3.12 -15.70 -26.20
CA ASN A 505 2.92 -17.07 -26.68
C ASN A 505 3.98 -17.53 -27.69
N GLN A 506 5.01 -16.73 -27.92
CA GLN A 506 6.13 -17.00 -28.81
C GLN A 506 7.46 -16.83 -28.07
N GLY A 507 8.46 -17.58 -28.49
CA GLY A 507 9.79 -17.57 -27.87
C GLY A 507 9.93 -18.53 -26.71
N SER A 508 10.99 -18.36 -25.96
CA SER A 508 11.31 -19.14 -24.74
C SER A 508 11.29 -18.24 -23.50
N TRP A 509 11.52 -18.84 -22.35
CA TRP A 509 11.53 -18.16 -21.06
C TRP A 509 12.86 -18.38 -20.37
N ASN A 510 13.51 -17.28 -19.98
CA ASN A 510 14.75 -17.32 -19.20
C ASN A 510 14.42 -17.28 -17.72
N ARG A 511 14.92 -18.25 -16.96
CA ARG A 511 14.85 -18.21 -15.48
C ARG A 511 15.80 -17.13 -14.98
N LEU A 512 15.26 -16.19 -14.19
CA LEU A 512 16.02 -15.14 -13.51
C LEU A 512 16.34 -15.53 -12.06
N ALA A 513 15.40 -16.21 -11.37
CA ALA A 513 15.56 -16.65 -9.98
C ALA A 513 14.64 -17.83 -9.64
N GLY A 514 14.85 -18.41 -8.47
CA GLY A 514 14.04 -19.50 -7.93
C GLY A 514 14.48 -20.89 -8.39
N ASN A 515 13.85 -21.92 -7.82
CA ASN A 515 14.19 -23.32 -8.08
C ASN A 515 13.12 -23.99 -8.93
N CYS A 516 13.28 -23.92 -10.25
CA CYS A 516 12.30 -24.39 -11.22
C CYS A 516 12.92 -24.68 -12.59
N THR A 517 12.15 -25.37 -13.42
CA THR A 517 12.41 -25.51 -14.86
C THR A 517 11.17 -25.15 -15.67
N SER A 518 11.34 -24.70 -16.90
CA SER A 518 10.23 -24.43 -17.81
C SER A 518 10.48 -25.07 -19.16
N THR A 519 9.43 -25.59 -19.81
CA THR A 519 9.48 -26.21 -21.12
C THR A 519 8.40 -25.68 -22.05
N GLY A 520 8.71 -25.51 -23.34
CA GLY A 520 7.78 -25.26 -24.44
C GLY A 520 6.71 -24.18 -24.19
N ASN A 521 5.45 -24.54 -24.42
CA ASN A 521 4.26 -23.67 -24.32
C ASN A 521 3.79 -23.42 -22.89
N ILE A 522 4.69 -23.48 -21.99
CA ILE A 522 4.79 -23.13 -20.59
C ILE A 522 4.15 -24.11 -19.65
N GLU A 523 4.87 -25.18 -19.54
CA GLU A 523 4.84 -26.06 -18.38
C GLU A 523 5.98 -25.62 -17.45
N ILE A 524 5.66 -25.36 -16.19
CA ILE A 524 6.60 -24.91 -15.15
C ILE A 524 6.62 -25.99 -14.06
N ALA A 525 7.80 -26.59 -13.85
CA ALA A 525 8.03 -27.48 -12.71
C ALA A 525 8.73 -26.70 -11.61
N ILE A 526 8.08 -26.60 -10.43
CA ILE A 526 8.53 -25.80 -9.28
C ILE A 526 8.83 -26.72 -8.12
N SER A 527 10.01 -26.62 -7.56
CA SER A 527 10.46 -27.41 -6.41
C SER A 527 9.59 -27.19 -5.15
N PRO A 528 9.66 -28.06 -4.14
CA PRO A 528 8.90 -27.93 -2.89
C PRO A 528 9.22 -26.59 -2.19
N ASN A 529 8.19 -25.95 -1.66
CA ASN A 529 8.31 -24.68 -0.90
C ASN A 529 9.22 -23.66 -1.60
N SER A 530 8.99 -23.43 -2.89
CA SER A 530 9.88 -22.62 -3.73
C SER A 530 9.11 -21.72 -4.69
N PHE A 531 9.83 -20.85 -5.37
CA PHE A 531 9.31 -19.95 -6.39
C PHE A 531 10.05 -20.11 -7.71
N CYS A 532 9.49 -19.49 -8.74
CA CYS A 532 10.05 -19.40 -10.08
C CYS A 532 9.83 -18.00 -10.64
N LEU A 533 10.90 -17.35 -11.08
CA LEU A 533 10.84 -16.08 -11.80
C LEU A 533 11.38 -16.28 -13.21
N LEU A 534 10.52 -16.12 -14.20
CA LEU A 534 10.84 -16.26 -15.61
C LEU A 534 10.65 -14.93 -16.34
N LYS A 535 11.52 -14.66 -17.31
CA LYS A 535 11.43 -13.52 -18.25
C LYS A 535 11.23 -14.03 -19.67
N ALA A 536 10.20 -13.54 -20.36
CA ALA A 536 10.01 -13.84 -21.78
C ALA A 536 11.20 -13.35 -22.63
N THR A 537 11.68 -14.17 -23.54
CA THR A 537 12.78 -13.80 -24.47
C THR A 537 12.31 -12.93 -25.61
N THR A 538 11.00 -12.86 -25.85
CA THR A 538 10.37 -12.02 -26.87
C THR A 538 9.43 -11.01 -26.23
N LEU A 539 9.33 -9.85 -26.83
CA LEU A 539 8.31 -8.86 -26.46
C LEU A 539 6.95 -9.29 -27.02
N ILE A 540 5.87 -8.87 -26.37
CA ILE A 540 4.52 -9.08 -26.87
C ILE A 540 4.39 -8.40 -28.23
N THR A 541 4.19 -9.20 -29.25
CA THR A 541 3.86 -8.75 -30.59
C THR A 541 2.35 -8.56 -30.72
N LYS A 542 1.92 -7.73 -31.65
CA LYS A 542 0.55 -7.26 -31.94
C LYS A 542 -0.58 -8.05 -31.29
N SER A 543 -1.46 -7.34 -30.59
CA SER A 543 -2.75 -7.91 -30.18
C SER A 543 -3.66 -8.05 -31.39
N SER A 544 -4.44 -9.14 -31.46
CA SER A 544 -5.56 -9.26 -32.39
C SER A 544 -6.55 -8.11 -32.18
N THR A 545 -7.40 -7.81 -33.16
CA THR A 545 -8.41 -6.73 -33.08
C THR A 545 -9.31 -6.94 -31.85
N SER A 546 -9.03 -6.18 -30.79
CA SER A 546 -9.85 -6.17 -29.59
C SER A 546 -11.27 -5.64 -29.91
N LYS A 547 -12.29 -6.24 -29.31
CA LYS A 547 -13.65 -5.70 -29.30
C LYS A 547 -14.02 -5.46 -27.84
N VAL A 548 -14.60 -4.29 -27.57
CA VAL A 548 -15.15 -3.95 -26.25
C VAL A 548 -16.65 -4.20 -26.27
N SER A 549 -17.16 -4.90 -25.25
CA SER A 549 -18.59 -5.08 -25.06
C SER A 549 -19.32 -3.77 -24.72
N ASN A 550 -20.64 -3.80 -24.70
CA ASN A 550 -21.40 -2.72 -24.06
C ASN A 550 -21.05 -2.65 -22.58
N LEU A 551 -20.93 -1.43 -22.06
CA LEU A 551 -20.69 -1.18 -20.66
C LEU A 551 -21.91 -1.60 -19.83
N LYS A 552 -21.68 -2.32 -18.73
CA LYS A 552 -22.69 -2.70 -17.75
C LYS A 552 -22.50 -1.88 -16.48
N PHE A 553 -23.61 -1.44 -15.90
CA PHE A 553 -23.67 -0.78 -14.59
C PHE A 553 -24.60 -1.61 -13.69
N SER A 554 -24.09 -2.19 -12.62
CA SER A 554 -24.83 -3.18 -11.81
C SER A 554 -24.40 -3.15 -10.34
N SER A 555 -25.16 -3.81 -9.47
CA SER A 555 -24.69 -4.21 -8.14
C SER A 555 -23.61 -5.28 -8.29
N SER A 556 -22.75 -5.39 -7.30
CA SER A 556 -21.71 -6.42 -7.21
C SER A 556 -21.74 -7.06 -5.82
N ASN A 557 -21.46 -8.35 -5.76
CA ASN A 557 -21.27 -9.04 -4.48
C ASN A 557 -19.93 -8.69 -3.83
N ASP A 558 -18.95 -8.21 -4.61
CA ASP A 558 -17.62 -7.84 -4.11
C ASP A 558 -17.65 -6.50 -3.34
N SER A 559 -18.66 -5.64 -3.60
CA SER A 559 -18.87 -4.41 -2.87
C SER A 559 -20.35 -4.19 -2.57
N PRO A 560 -20.78 -4.29 -1.31
CA PRO A 560 -22.14 -3.94 -0.92
C PRO A 560 -22.40 -2.43 -0.98
N LEU A 561 -21.33 -1.60 -0.93
CA LEU A 561 -21.43 -0.14 -0.88
C LEU A 561 -21.46 0.50 -2.27
N TRP A 562 -20.76 -0.08 -3.25
CA TRP A 562 -20.52 0.58 -4.53
C TRP A 562 -21.06 -0.21 -5.71
N LYS A 563 -21.58 0.49 -6.71
CA LYS A 563 -22.02 -0.10 -7.97
C LYS A 563 -20.81 -0.36 -8.86
N GLN A 564 -20.82 -1.49 -9.56
CA GLN A 564 -19.80 -1.89 -10.51
C GLN A 564 -20.09 -1.36 -11.91
N LEU A 565 -19.06 -0.81 -12.56
CA LEU A 565 -19.00 -0.62 -14.00
C LEU A 565 -18.08 -1.66 -14.61
N SER A 566 -18.51 -2.33 -15.67
CA SER A 566 -17.70 -3.38 -16.28
C SER A 566 -17.89 -3.48 -17.79
N VAL A 567 -16.83 -3.94 -18.46
CA VAL A 567 -16.83 -4.32 -19.88
C VAL A 567 -16.06 -5.63 -20.05
N THR A 568 -16.42 -6.42 -21.06
CA THR A 568 -15.62 -7.56 -21.50
C THR A 568 -14.81 -7.20 -22.74
N VAL A 569 -13.62 -7.78 -22.84
CA VAL A 569 -12.71 -7.59 -23.98
C VAL A 569 -12.39 -8.96 -24.59
N ASN A 570 -12.72 -9.15 -25.86
CA ASN A 570 -12.68 -10.46 -26.52
C ASN A 570 -11.28 -10.86 -27.05
N SER A 571 -10.25 -10.17 -26.66
CA SER A 571 -8.91 -10.41 -27.17
C SER A 571 -7.95 -10.70 -26.03
N PRO A 572 -7.14 -11.78 -26.08
CA PRO A 572 -6.02 -11.92 -25.18
C PRO A 572 -5.06 -10.76 -25.41
N GLY A 573 -4.56 -10.16 -24.36
CA GLY A 573 -3.63 -9.06 -24.42
C GLY A 573 -3.70 -8.21 -23.17
N TYR A 574 -2.62 -7.50 -22.89
CA TYR A 574 -2.62 -6.49 -21.85
C TYR A 574 -3.34 -5.25 -22.35
N ASN A 575 -4.53 -5.08 -21.85
CA ASN A 575 -5.37 -3.92 -22.15
C ASN A 575 -5.50 -3.08 -20.88
N SER A 576 -5.69 -1.78 -21.07
CA SER A 576 -6.10 -0.87 -20.00
C SER A 576 -7.43 -0.26 -20.37
N VAL A 577 -8.37 -0.22 -19.44
CA VAL A 577 -9.71 0.30 -19.65
C VAL A 577 -9.98 1.43 -18.67
N THR A 578 -10.04 2.67 -19.18
CA THR A 578 -10.45 3.83 -18.41
C THR A 578 -11.98 3.93 -18.40
N PHE A 579 -12.57 4.03 -17.23
CA PHE A 579 -13.99 4.24 -17.04
C PHE A 579 -14.27 5.70 -16.70
N LEU A 580 -15.22 6.29 -17.39
CA LEU A 580 -15.63 7.68 -17.19
C LEU A 580 -17.11 7.76 -16.87
N ALA A 581 -17.47 8.77 -16.08
CA ALA A 581 -18.86 9.13 -15.81
C ALA A 581 -19.07 10.64 -15.95
N ARG A 582 -20.30 11.05 -16.32
CA ARG A 582 -20.75 12.44 -16.30
C ARG A 582 -22.23 12.56 -15.99
N GLU A 583 -22.67 13.69 -15.48
CA GLU A 583 -24.07 14.11 -15.61
C GLU A 583 -24.35 14.46 -17.06
N PRO A 584 -25.60 14.29 -17.59
CA PRO A 584 -25.92 14.58 -18.98
C PRO A 584 -25.46 15.98 -19.39
N LYS A 585 -24.74 16.08 -20.51
CA LYS A 585 -24.14 17.32 -21.03
C LYS A 585 -23.01 17.90 -20.15
N GLY A 586 -22.65 17.24 -19.05
CA GLY A 586 -21.51 17.62 -18.18
C GLY A 586 -20.17 17.18 -18.76
N LYS A 587 -19.08 17.54 -18.07
CA LYS A 587 -17.72 17.06 -18.38
C LYS A 587 -17.51 15.64 -17.88
N TRP A 588 -16.84 14.83 -18.67
CA TRP A 588 -16.41 13.50 -18.26
C TRP A 588 -15.43 13.57 -17.08
N LYS A 589 -15.67 12.76 -16.07
CA LYS A 589 -14.78 12.55 -14.92
C LYS A 589 -14.30 11.11 -14.96
N SER A 590 -13.00 10.91 -14.71
CA SER A 590 -12.43 9.55 -14.60
C SER A 590 -12.82 8.92 -13.28
N LEU A 591 -13.30 7.68 -13.37
CA LEU A 591 -13.57 6.80 -12.22
C LEU A 591 -12.34 5.92 -11.91
N GLY A 592 -11.39 5.83 -12.85
CA GLY A 592 -10.20 5.02 -12.75
C GLY A 592 -9.96 4.16 -13.99
N THR A 593 -8.80 3.50 -14.00
CA THR A 593 -8.38 2.60 -15.08
C THR A 593 -8.07 1.23 -14.54
N ALA A 594 -8.75 0.20 -15.06
CA ALA A 594 -8.45 -1.19 -14.82
C ALA A 594 -7.45 -1.69 -15.88
N ASP A 595 -6.34 -2.30 -15.47
CA ASP A 595 -5.30 -2.82 -16.37
C ASP A 595 -5.16 -4.34 -16.31
N ARG A 596 -6.04 -5.00 -15.58
CA ARG A 596 -6.09 -6.46 -15.45
C ARG A 596 -7.52 -6.95 -15.55
N MET A 597 -7.64 -8.21 -15.92
CA MET A 597 -8.90 -8.94 -15.94
C MET A 597 -9.16 -9.60 -14.59
N THR A 598 -10.43 -9.71 -14.20
CA THR A 598 -10.80 -10.58 -13.08
C THR A 598 -10.40 -12.03 -13.39
N PHE A 599 -9.93 -12.73 -12.39
CA PHE A 599 -9.68 -14.17 -12.47
C PHE A 599 -10.96 -14.92 -12.06
N GLU A 600 -11.51 -15.70 -12.97
CA GLU A 600 -12.65 -16.57 -12.67
C GLU A 600 -12.15 -17.94 -12.22
N THR A 601 -12.73 -18.49 -11.17
CA THR A 601 -12.32 -19.75 -10.54
C THR A 601 -12.18 -20.89 -11.55
N ASN A 602 -11.07 -21.58 -11.50
CA ASN A 602 -10.75 -22.82 -12.19
C ASN A 602 -10.29 -22.75 -13.64
N VAL A 603 -9.26 -21.96 -13.98
CA VAL A 603 -8.40 -22.21 -15.17
C VAL A 603 -8.42 -21.16 -16.29
N THR A 604 -9.30 -20.19 -16.30
CA THR A 604 -9.26 -19.17 -17.38
C THR A 604 -9.21 -17.78 -16.78
N PRO A 605 -8.22 -16.92 -17.14
CA PRO A 605 -8.34 -15.49 -16.91
C PRO A 605 -9.69 -15.06 -17.48
N GLY A 606 -10.53 -14.42 -16.66
CA GLY A 606 -11.73 -13.77 -17.14
C GLY A 606 -11.36 -12.73 -18.21
N ASN A 607 -12.32 -12.25 -18.94
CA ASN A 607 -12.15 -11.16 -19.89
C ASN A 607 -12.79 -9.85 -19.40
N LEU A 608 -13.12 -9.79 -18.11
CA LEU A 608 -13.85 -8.70 -17.47
C LEU A 608 -12.89 -7.67 -16.89
N TYR A 609 -13.03 -6.41 -17.32
CA TYR A 609 -12.42 -5.22 -16.71
C TYR A 609 -13.49 -4.44 -15.96
N ARG A 610 -13.18 -3.96 -14.75
CA ARG A 610 -14.16 -3.29 -13.91
C ARG A 610 -13.56 -2.21 -13.01
N VAL A 611 -14.40 -1.26 -12.60
CA VAL A 611 -14.16 -0.30 -11.51
C VAL A 611 -15.45 -0.14 -10.71
N PHE A 612 -15.34 0.51 -9.56
CA PHE A 612 -16.48 0.78 -8.68
C PHE A 612 -16.75 2.27 -8.60
N LEU A 613 -18.03 2.66 -8.69
CA LEU A 613 -18.48 4.04 -8.56
C LEU A 613 -18.55 4.41 -7.08
N GLN A 614 -17.75 5.38 -6.65
CA GLN A 614 -17.90 6.03 -5.35
C GLN A 614 -19.01 7.07 -5.46
N PRO A 615 -20.16 6.90 -4.76
CA PRO A 615 -21.34 7.74 -4.96
C PRO A 615 -21.12 9.22 -4.58
N GLU A 616 -20.17 9.51 -3.69
CA GLU A 616 -19.84 10.87 -3.23
C GLU A 616 -19.27 11.77 -4.34
N GLN A 617 -18.80 11.19 -5.44
CA GLN A 617 -18.29 11.94 -6.60
C GLN A 617 -19.37 12.69 -7.39
N PHE A 618 -20.64 12.33 -7.20
CA PHE A 618 -21.79 12.87 -7.92
C PHE A 618 -22.94 13.15 -6.94
N LYS A 619 -23.87 14.02 -7.36
CA LYS A 619 -25.07 14.29 -6.55
C LYS A 619 -25.89 13.02 -6.36
N LYS A 620 -26.44 12.82 -5.15
CA LYS A 620 -27.35 11.71 -4.86
C LYS A 620 -28.54 11.76 -5.85
N ASN A 621 -28.92 10.60 -6.38
CA ASN A 621 -29.97 10.42 -7.38
C ASN A 621 -29.70 11.11 -8.74
N ALA A 622 -28.49 11.60 -9.01
CA ALA A 622 -28.16 12.13 -10.33
C ALA A 622 -28.26 11.03 -11.41
N LYS A 623 -28.82 11.39 -12.56
CA LYS A 623 -28.68 10.55 -13.76
C LYS A 623 -27.25 10.68 -14.27
N LEU A 624 -26.62 9.57 -14.60
CA LEU A 624 -25.24 9.54 -15.09
C LEU A 624 -25.16 8.84 -16.44
N GLU A 625 -24.26 9.33 -17.27
CA GLU A 625 -23.78 8.68 -18.49
C GLU A 625 -22.41 8.09 -18.20
N PHE A 626 -22.14 6.89 -18.73
CA PHE A 626 -20.89 6.14 -18.55
C PHE A 626 -20.32 5.73 -19.89
N ILE A 627 -18.98 5.75 -20.01
CA ILE A 627 -18.25 5.22 -21.16
C ILE A 627 -16.98 4.52 -20.69
N ALA A 628 -16.59 3.45 -21.37
CA ALA A 628 -15.33 2.78 -21.19
C ALA A 628 -14.42 2.99 -22.41
N ILE A 629 -13.18 3.38 -22.16
CA ILE A 629 -12.15 3.63 -23.18
C ILE A 629 -11.04 2.58 -22.99
N LEU A 630 -10.94 1.67 -23.93
CA LEU A 630 -9.89 0.66 -23.97
C LEU A 630 -8.69 1.18 -24.76
N LYS A 631 -7.50 0.99 -24.20
CA LYS A 631 -6.21 1.10 -24.90
C LYS A 631 -5.51 -0.25 -24.85
N ASN A 632 -5.23 -0.82 -26.01
CA ASN A 632 -4.52 -2.09 -26.11
C ASN A 632 -2.99 -1.91 -26.10
N SER A 633 -2.23 -3.01 -26.08
CA SER A 633 -0.75 -3.03 -26.10
C SER A 633 -0.14 -2.34 -27.33
N ASP A 634 -0.88 -2.20 -28.43
CA ASP A 634 -0.43 -1.49 -29.66
C ASP A 634 -0.79 0.00 -29.63
N GLY A 635 -1.40 0.48 -28.54
CA GLY A 635 -1.84 1.87 -28.40
C GLY A 635 -3.16 2.18 -29.10
N LYS A 636 -3.84 1.19 -29.71
CA LYS A 636 -5.14 1.38 -30.34
C LYS A 636 -6.21 1.68 -29.29
N ILE A 637 -7.02 2.71 -29.57
CA ILE A 637 -8.13 3.13 -28.74
C ILE A 637 -9.45 2.59 -29.31
N LEU A 638 -10.27 2.02 -28.41
CA LEU A 638 -11.63 1.58 -28.68
C LEU A 638 -12.55 2.07 -27.56
N THR A 639 -13.82 2.29 -27.87
CA THR A 639 -14.80 2.76 -26.88
C THR A 639 -16.01 1.85 -26.82
N SER A 640 -16.61 1.74 -25.64
CA SER A 640 -17.95 1.17 -25.50
C SER A 640 -19.01 2.13 -26.05
N LYS A 641 -20.24 1.66 -26.21
CA LYS A 641 -21.38 2.57 -26.28
C LYS A 641 -21.59 3.25 -24.93
N VAL A 642 -22.17 4.46 -24.95
CA VAL A 642 -22.57 5.15 -23.71
C VAL A 642 -23.68 4.36 -23.03
N ALA A 643 -23.52 4.10 -21.75
CA ALA A 643 -24.52 3.51 -20.88
C ALA A 643 -25.08 4.57 -19.93
N THR A 644 -26.24 4.34 -19.34
CA THR A 644 -26.85 5.25 -18.37
C THR A 644 -27.18 4.55 -17.07
N GLY A 645 -27.18 5.30 -15.96
CA GLY A 645 -27.56 4.81 -14.65
C GLY A 645 -27.93 5.94 -13.70
N VAL A 646 -28.19 5.59 -12.46
CA VAL A 646 -28.53 6.55 -11.39
C VAL A 646 -27.59 6.35 -10.22
N ASN A 647 -27.00 7.43 -9.73
CA ASN A 647 -26.20 7.47 -8.50
C ASN A 647 -27.16 7.36 -7.30
N LYS A 648 -27.29 6.17 -6.72
CA LYS A 648 -28.21 5.87 -5.61
C LYS A 648 -27.48 5.92 -4.28
#